data_7dce64a97bf67fa52aaa32a892f2e9af
#
_entry.id   7dce64a97bf67fa52aaa32a892f2e9af
#
_cell.length_a   1.000
_cell.length_b   1.000
_cell.length_c   1.000
_cell.angle_alpha   90.00
_cell.angle_beta   90.00
_cell.angle_gamma   90.00
#
_symmetry.space_group_name_H-M   'P 1'
#
loop_
_entity.id
_entity.type
_entity.pdbx_description
1 polymer ?
#
loop_
_entity_poly.entity_id
_entity_poly.type
_entity_poly.pdbx_seq_one_letter_code
_entity_poly.pdbx_strand_id
1 'polypeptide(L)'
;MTNLRFQVVGEAFKKKAVEVKAPAERPYEYFGKKVFNREKMYKYLPKDVYEKMVDVIDNGTRLDRSIADAVAAGIKQWAVENGVTHYTHWFQPLTEGTAEKHDSFIEHDGKGGMVEEFSGKLLVQQEPDASSFPSGGIRNTFEARGYSAWDPTSPVFIMDDTLCIPTIFISYTGEALDYKAPLLRTLRAVNVAATEVCHYFYPEVKKVQSNLGWEQEYFLVDEGLYSARPDLLLTGRTLMGHDSAKNQQMEDHYFGTIPNRVQAFMKDLEIQALELGIPCKTRHNEVAPNQFEVAPIFEETNLAVDHNMLLMLLLKKVARKHGFRALLHEKPFAGINGSGKHNNWSLSTDTGVLLHAPGKTPIDNLRFVTFIVETLMGVYKHNGLIKASIMSATNAHRLGANEAPPAIISSFLGKQLSELLDHIEASDTEELFSMAGKQGMTMDIPEIPELLIDNTDRNRTSPFAFTGNRFEFRAVGSEANCASAMIALNSAVAEALNNFKARVDALIAKGADTTKAIIDVVREDIKTCKPIRFDGNGYSDEWVVEATSRGLDVEKSCPVIFERYLDKASIDMFESLGVMSQKELEARNEVKWETYTKKIQIEARVMGDLSMNHIIPVATHYQSKLLKNVENMRSIFPKEKAETLSARNMKIIEEIAERTAIIEKGVEDLVNARKVANKIESEHDKAIAYHDTVAPLMESIRYHIDKLELIVEDDLWTLPKYREMLFIR
;
A
#
# COMPACT_ATOMS: atom_id res chain seq x y z
N MET A 1 -18.81 -7.17 38.25
CA MET A 1 -18.91 -7.51 36.80
C MET A 1 -17.54 -7.91 36.33
N THR A 2 -17.40 -9.01 35.63
CA THR A 2 -16.10 -9.44 35.08
C THR A 2 -15.66 -8.42 34.04
N ASN A 3 -14.38 -7.97 34.11
CA ASN A 3 -13.81 -7.03 33.14
C ASN A 3 -13.90 -7.65 31.72
N LEU A 4 -14.43 -6.92 30.74
CA LEU A 4 -14.60 -7.37 29.36
C LEU A 4 -13.27 -7.91 28.80
N ARG A 5 -12.14 -7.26 29.12
CA ARG A 5 -10.80 -7.68 28.71
C ARG A 5 -10.53 -9.15 29.07
N PHE A 6 -10.77 -9.56 30.31
CA PHE A 6 -10.50 -10.95 30.74
C PHE A 6 -11.49 -11.95 30.13
N GLN A 7 -12.73 -11.52 29.84
CA GLN A 7 -13.69 -12.35 29.11
C GLN A 7 -13.18 -12.66 27.71
N VAL A 8 -12.79 -11.63 26.92
CA VAL A 8 -12.32 -11.82 25.54
C VAL A 8 -10.99 -12.55 25.49
N VAL A 9 -10.06 -12.33 26.45
CA VAL A 9 -8.82 -13.11 26.58
C VAL A 9 -9.17 -14.59 26.83
N GLY A 10 -10.04 -14.89 27.76
CA GLY A 10 -10.46 -16.25 28.06
C GLY A 10 -11.16 -16.94 26.88
N GLU A 11 -11.93 -16.21 26.09
CA GLU A 11 -12.55 -16.75 24.86
C GLU A 11 -11.53 -16.98 23.75
N ALA A 12 -10.56 -16.07 23.57
CA ALA A 12 -9.51 -16.22 22.57
C ALA A 12 -8.69 -17.51 22.77
N PHE A 13 -8.37 -17.86 24.03
CA PHE A 13 -7.67 -19.11 24.36
C PHE A 13 -8.43 -20.39 24.03
N LYS A 14 -9.77 -20.32 23.95
CA LYS A 14 -10.60 -21.49 23.62
C LYS A 14 -10.75 -21.71 22.13
N LYS A 15 -10.46 -20.71 21.29
CA LYS A 15 -10.64 -20.79 19.85
C LYS A 15 -9.67 -21.80 19.22
N LYS A 16 -10.22 -22.63 18.34
CA LYS A 16 -9.46 -23.61 17.56
C LYS A 16 -9.38 -23.17 16.11
N ALA A 17 -8.43 -23.75 15.38
CA ALA A 17 -8.34 -23.58 13.93
C ALA A 17 -9.66 -24.03 13.27
N VAL A 18 -10.18 -23.22 12.35
CA VAL A 18 -11.32 -23.59 11.50
C VAL A 18 -10.87 -24.62 10.49
N GLU A 19 -11.64 -25.69 10.31
CA GLU A 19 -11.34 -26.68 9.29
C GLU A 19 -11.57 -26.10 7.90
N VAL A 20 -10.54 -26.13 7.06
CA VAL A 20 -10.57 -25.66 5.67
C VAL A 20 -10.48 -26.86 4.74
N LYS A 21 -11.57 -27.18 4.05
CA LYS A 21 -11.57 -28.20 3.01
C LYS A 21 -10.92 -27.64 1.75
N ALA A 22 -9.80 -28.25 1.34
CA ALA A 22 -9.21 -27.94 0.06
C ALA A 22 -10.10 -28.47 -1.07
N PRO A 23 -10.15 -27.79 -2.24
CA PRO A 23 -10.72 -28.37 -3.44
C PRO A 23 -10.08 -29.74 -3.74
N ALA A 24 -10.82 -30.64 -4.37
CA ALA A 24 -10.27 -31.94 -4.80
C ALA A 24 -9.32 -31.76 -5.98
N GLU A 25 -9.54 -30.72 -6.75
CA GLU A 25 -8.72 -30.30 -7.89
C GLU A 25 -7.37 -29.72 -7.44
N ARG A 26 -6.37 -29.75 -8.30
CA ARG A 26 -5.09 -29.08 -8.09
C ARG A 26 -5.21 -27.56 -8.23
N PRO A 27 -4.34 -26.76 -7.60
CA PRO A 27 -4.42 -25.29 -7.64
C PRO A 27 -4.54 -24.70 -9.04
N TYR A 28 -3.84 -25.22 -10.05
CA TYR A 28 -3.92 -24.73 -11.41
C TYR A 28 -5.26 -25.07 -12.11
N GLU A 29 -6.02 -26.07 -11.64
CA GLU A 29 -7.31 -26.47 -12.22
C GLU A 29 -8.46 -25.60 -11.76
N TYR A 30 -8.39 -25.05 -10.51
CA TYR A 30 -9.38 -24.10 -10.03
C TYR A 30 -8.93 -22.63 -10.08
N PHE A 31 -7.71 -22.36 -10.55
CA PHE A 31 -7.23 -21.00 -10.76
C PHE A 31 -8.12 -20.24 -11.72
N GLY A 32 -8.61 -19.06 -11.29
CA GLY A 32 -9.51 -18.23 -12.07
C GLY A 32 -10.89 -18.85 -12.31
N LYS A 33 -11.33 -19.82 -11.50
CA LYS A 33 -12.65 -20.46 -11.63
C LYS A 33 -13.80 -19.44 -11.59
N LYS A 34 -13.62 -18.38 -10.78
CA LYS A 34 -14.58 -17.27 -10.60
C LYS A 34 -14.28 -16.05 -11.47
N VAL A 35 -13.48 -16.19 -12.52
CA VAL A 35 -13.06 -15.09 -13.40
C VAL A 35 -13.51 -15.39 -14.83
N PHE A 36 -14.08 -14.40 -15.51
CA PHE A 36 -14.41 -14.49 -16.95
C PHE A 36 -13.14 -14.29 -17.77
N ASN A 37 -12.26 -15.29 -17.73
CA ASN A 37 -10.96 -15.32 -18.38
C ASN A 37 -11.09 -15.70 -19.87
N ARG A 38 -9.97 -15.76 -20.60
CA ARG A 38 -9.94 -16.08 -22.05
C ARG A 38 -10.60 -17.41 -22.41
N GLU A 39 -10.46 -18.44 -21.57
CA GLU A 39 -11.11 -19.73 -21.77
C GLU A 39 -12.63 -19.61 -21.74
N LYS A 40 -13.17 -18.86 -20.76
CA LYS A 40 -14.61 -18.58 -20.67
C LYS A 40 -15.09 -17.63 -21.76
N MET A 41 -14.30 -16.61 -22.13
CA MET A 41 -14.60 -15.78 -23.29
C MET A 41 -14.74 -16.63 -24.56
N TYR A 42 -13.81 -17.56 -24.80
CA TYR A 42 -13.87 -18.46 -25.94
C TYR A 42 -15.10 -19.38 -25.95
N LYS A 43 -15.52 -19.84 -24.74
CA LYS A 43 -16.68 -20.72 -24.57
C LYS A 43 -18.01 -19.99 -24.72
N TYR A 44 -18.14 -18.77 -24.22
CA TYR A 44 -19.43 -18.08 -24.08
C TYR A 44 -19.66 -16.95 -25.12
N LEU A 45 -18.63 -16.53 -25.84
CA LEU A 45 -18.74 -15.47 -26.84
C LEU A 45 -18.76 -16.05 -28.27
N PRO A 46 -19.49 -15.43 -29.21
CA PRO A 46 -19.31 -15.70 -30.64
C PRO A 46 -17.84 -15.51 -31.05
N LYS A 47 -17.36 -16.30 -32.01
CA LYS A 47 -15.95 -16.31 -32.41
C LYS A 47 -15.42 -14.94 -32.81
N ASP A 48 -16.15 -14.20 -33.61
CA ASP A 48 -15.76 -12.85 -34.04
C ASP A 48 -15.73 -11.83 -32.92
N VAL A 49 -16.62 -11.97 -31.93
CA VAL A 49 -16.64 -11.14 -30.71
C VAL A 49 -15.45 -11.48 -29.83
N TYR A 50 -15.14 -12.77 -29.67
CA TYR A 50 -13.96 -13.24 -28.92
C TYR A 50 -12.66 -12.68 -29.53
N GLU A 51 -12.48 -12.78 -30.86
CA GLU A 51 -11.30 -12.27 -31.55
C GLU A 51 -11.12 -10.75 -31.34
N LYS A 52 -12.21 -9.97 -31.42
CA LYS A 52 -12.18 -8.54 -31.12
C LYS A 52 -11.85 -8.23 -29.66
N MET A 53 -12.39 -8.99 -28.71
CA MET A 53 -12.06 -8.82 -27.30
C MET A 53 -10.59 -9.10 -27.00
N VAL A 54 -10.03 -10.16 -27.62
CA VAL A 54 -8.59 -10.47 -27.50
C VAL A 54 -7.74 -9.33 -28.06
N ASP A 55 -8.12 -8.77 -29.21
CA ASP A 55 -7.40 -7.64 -29.81
C ASP A 55 -7.43 -6.37 -28.93
N VAL A 56 -8.59 -6.09 -28.32
CA VAL A 56 -8.70 -4.99 -27.33
C VAL A 56 -7.75 -5.21 -26.14
N ILE A 57 -7.73 -6.41 -25.58
CA ILE A 57 -6.92 -6.75 -24.39
C ILE A 57 -5.42 -6.74 -24.71
N ASP A 58 -5.01 -7.34 -25.83
CA ASP A 58 -3.59 -7.53 -26.17
C ASP A 58 -2.97 -6.30 -26.82
N ASN A 59 -3.69 -5.66 -27.73
CA ASN A 59 -3.17 -4.58 -28.57
C ASN A 59 -3.68 -3.20 -28.17
N GLY A 60 -4.63 -3.11 -27.21
CA GLY A 60 -5.20 -1.84 -26.75
C GLY A 60 -6.03 -1.13 -27.84
N THR A 61 -6.59 -1.90 -28.79
CA THR A 61 -7.50 -1.36 -29.81
C THR A 61 -8.80 -0.85 -29.19
N ARG A 62 -9.45 0.09 -29.86
CA ARG A 62 -10.69 0.68 -29.33
C ARG A 62 -11.83 -0.34 -29.32
N LEU A 63 -12.47 -0.50 -28.17
CA LEU A 63 -13.66 -1.34 -28.05
C LEU A 63 -14.81 -0.75 -28.89
N ASP A 64 -15.39 -1.57 -29.78
CA ASP A 64 -16.58 -1.23 -30.54
C ASP A 64 -17.83 -1.52 -29.70
N ARG A 65 -18.64 -0.49 -29.43
CA ARG A 65 -19.90 -0.65 -28.67
C ARG A 65 -20.87 -1.64 -29.34
N SER A 66 -20.74 -1.90 -30.60
CA SER A 66 -21.62 -2.84 -31.33
C SER A 66 -21.51 -4.28 -30.84
N ILE A 67 -20.41 -4.67 -30.19
CA ILE A 67 -20.23 -6.02 -29.64
C ILE A 67 -20.65 -6.11 -28.15
N ALA A 68 -20.94 -5.00 -27.51
CA ALA A 68 -21.20 -4.95 -26.07
C ALA A 68 -22.37 -5.85 -25.63
N ASP A 69 -23.45 -5.90 -26.42
CA ASP A 69 -24.60 -6.76 -26.10
C ASP A 69 -24.26 -8.26 -26.21
N ALA A 70 -23.43 -8.64 -27.15
CA ALA A 70 -22.98 -10.02 -27.28
C ALA A 70 -22.04 -10.42 -26.13
N VAL A 71 -21.16 -9.51 -25.73
CA VAL A 71 -20.28 -9.71 -24.56
C VAL A 71 -21.09 -9.80 -23.28
N ALA A 72 -22.04 -8.88 -23.07
CA ALA A 72 -22.93 -8.88 -21.90
C ALA A 72 -23.76 -10.17 -21.80
N ALA A 73 -24.30 -10.65 -22.94
CA ALA A 73 -25.04 -11.90 -22.98
C ALA A 73 -24.19 -13.11 -22.59
N GLY A 74 -22.96 -13.20 -23.07
CA GLY A 74 -22.03 -14.27 -22.71
C GLY A 74 -21.61 -14.22 -21.25
N ILE A 75 -21.30 -13.04 -20.71
CA ILE A 75 -20.98 -12.83 -19.29
C ILE A 75 -22.19 -13.20 -18.42
N LYS A 76 -23.39 -12.74 -18.77
CA LYS A 76 -24.62 -13.05 -18.04
C LYS A 76 -24.88 -14.56 -18.00
N GLN A 77 -24.78 -15.25 -19.15
CA GLN A 77 -24.98 -16.69 -19.20
C GLN A 77 -24.01 -17.40 -18.24
N TRP A 78 -22.73 -17.06 -18.28
CA TRP A 78 -21.76 -17.62 -17.37
C TRP A 78 -22.06 -17.30 -15.91
N ALA A 79 -22.46 -16.06 -15.59
CA ALA A 79 -22.77 -15.63 -14.26
C ALA A 79 -23.96 -16.40 -13.67
N VAL A 80 -25.08 -16.51 -14.40
CA VAL A 80 -26.28 -17.23 -13.99
C VAL A 80 -26.00 -18.73 -13.79
N GLU A 81 -25.19 -19.35 -14.67
CA GLU A 81 -24.76 -20.76 -14.51
C GLU A 81 -23.93 -20.97 -13.22
N ASN A 82 -23.33 -19.89 -12.66
CA ASN A 82 -22.63 -19.91 -11.37
C ASN A 82 -23.46 -19.39 -10.19
N GLY A 83 -24.78 -19.23 -10.34
CA GLY A 83 -25.68 -18.84 -9.27
C GLY A 83 -25.70 -17.35 -8.92
N VAL A 84 -25.16 -16.51 -9.78
CA VAL A 84 -25.12 -15.06 -9.60
C VAL A 84 -26.50 -14.45 -9.82
N THR A 85 -26.90 -13.52 -8.96
CA THR A 85 -28.20 -12.83 -8.98
C THR A 85 -28.11 -11.32 -9.14
N HIS A 86 -26.93 -10.76 -8.86
CA HIS A 86 -26.65 -9.34 -8.89
C HIS A 86 -25.40 -9.02 -9.73
N TYR A 87 -25.27 -7.76 -10.12
CA TYR A 87 -24.04 -7.24 -10.74
C TYR A 87 -23.69 -5.88 -10.14
N THR A 88 -22.42 -5.51 -10.21
CA THR A 88 -21.93 -4.21 -9.78
C THR A 88 -20.79 -3.72 -10.66
N HIS A 89 -20.75 -2.41 -10.90
CA HIS A 89 -19.54 -1.75 -11.35
C HIS A 89 -18.59 -1.61 -10.16
N TRP A 90 -17.47 -2.31 -10.21
CA TRP A 90 -16.46 -2.34 -9.17
C TRP A 90 -15.32 -1.38 -9.52
N PHE A 91 -15.06 -0.38 -8.67
CA PHE A 91 -14.06 0.65 -8.91
C PHE A 91 -13.29 1.04 -7.64
N GLN A 92 -12.23 1.85 -7.80
CA GLN A 92 -11.26 2.21 -6.78
C GLN A 92 -11.33 3.73 -6.51
N PRO A 93 -12.16 4.19 -5.56
CA PRO A 93 -12.32 5.61 -5.25
C PRO A 93 -11.05 6.21 -4.63
N LEU A 94 -10.97 7.55 -4.62
CA LEU A 94 -9.82 8.28 -4.04
C LEU A 94 -9.66 8.12 -2.52
N THR A 95 -10.66 7.59 -1.84
CA THR A 95 -10.68 7.35 -0.38
C THR A 95 -10.08 6.04 0.07
N GLU A 96 -9.43 5.33 -0.83
CA GLU A 96 -8.92 3.97 -0.62
C GLU A 96 -10.04 2.91 -0.52
N GLY A 97 -9.67 1.63 -0.62
CA GLY A 97 -10.62 0.54 -0.73
C GLY A 97 -11.26 0.43 -2.11
N THR A 98 -12.38 -0.28 -2.15
CA THR A 98 -13.19 -0.50 -3.36
C THR A 98 -14.60 -0.03 -3.14
N ALA A 99 -15.30 0.35 -4.21
CA ALA A 99 -16.67 0.79 -4.17
C ALA A 99 -17.53 -0.03 -5.12
N GLU A 100 -18.74 -0.36 -4.67
CA GLU A 100 -19.69 -1.20 -5.37
C GLU A 100 -21.13 -0.85 -4.99
N LYS A 101 -22.04 -0.95 -5.96
CA LYS A 101 -23.48 -0.82 -5.77
C LYS A 101 -24.15 -1.99 -6.49
N HIS A 102 -24.73 -2.91 -5.74
CA HIS A 102 -25.29 -4.14 -6.28
C HIS A 102 -26.69 -3.90 -6.85
N ASP A 103 -26.84 -4.12 -8.15
CA ASP A 103 -28.11 -4.09 -8.84
C ASP A 103 -28.50 -5.54 -9.23
N SER A 104 -29.77 -5.88 -9.04
CA SER A 104 -30.30 -7.20 -9.44
C SER A 104 -30.40 -7.29 -10.96
N PHE A 105 -30.31 -8.51 -11.51
CA PHE A 105 -30.66 -8.77 -12.92
C PHE A 105 -32.16 -8.68 -13.20
N ILE A 106 -33.02 -8.52 -12.18
CA ILE A 106 -34.48 -8.52 -12.37
C ILE A 106 -34.95 -7.23 -13.04
N GLU A 107 -35.69 -7.38 -14.15
CA GLU A 107 -36.34 -6.32 -14.89
C GLU A 107 -37.78 -6.68 -15.22
N HIS A 108 -38.62 -5.69 -15.53
CA HIS A 108 -39.98 -5.93 -15.99
C HIS A 108 -39.99 -6.40 -17.46
N ASP A 109 -40.77 -7.45 -17.77
CA ASP A 109 -40.98 -7.95 -19.13
C ASP A 109 -41.91 -7.08 -19.99
N GLY A 110 -42.42 -5.98 -19.42
CA GLY A 110 -43.42 -5.10 -20.05
C GLY A 110 -44.81 -5.69 -20.18
N LYS A 111 -45.03 -6.93 -19.71
CA LYS A 111 -46.32 -7.68 -19.79
C LYS A 111 -46.88 -8.08 -18.42
N GLY A 112 -46.33 -7.54 -17.37
CA GLY A 112 -46.69 -7.80 -15.97
C GLY A 112 -45.94 -8.94 -15.30
N GLY A 113 -44.91 -9.48 -15.95
CA GLY A 113 -43.95 -10.44 -15.43
C GLY A 113 -42.59 -9.82 -15.20
N MET A 114 -41.62 -10.66 -14.77
CA MET A 114 -40.23 -10.31 -14.52
C MET A 114 -39.34 -11.17 -15.39
N VAL A 115 -38.22 -10.58 -15.82
CA VAL A 115 -37.15 -11.25 -16.57
C VAL A 115 -35.83 -10.93 -15.91
N GLU A 116 -34.79 -11.72 -16.20
CA GLU A 116 -33.41 -11.37 -15.90
C GLU A 116 -32.83 -10.69 -17.14
N GLU A 117 -32.36 -9.45 -16.98
CA GLU A 117 -31.71 -8.68 -18.04
C GLU A 117 -30.33 -8.18 -17.62
N PHE A 118 -29.38 -8.23 -18.54
CA PHE A 118 -28.08 -7.58 -18.44
C PHE A 118 -27.62 -7.23 -19.86
N SER A 119 -27.82 -5.99 -20.25
CA SER A 119 -27.52 -5.49 -21.60
C SER A 119 -26.08 -4.95 -21.69
N GLY A 120 -25.61 -4.79 -22.93
CA GLY A 120 -24.34 -4.12 -23.20
C GLY A 120 -24.28 -2.69 -22.66
N LYS A 121 -25.40 -1.99 -22.57
CA LYS A 121 -25.48 -0.67 -21.93
C LYS A 121 -25.11 -0.77 -20.46
N LEU A 122 -25.65 -1.74 -19.72
CA LEU A 122 -25.38 -1.96 -18.30
C LEU A 122 -23.94 -2.43 -18.03
N LEU A 123 -23.37 -3.20 -18.97
CA LEU A 123 -21.97 -3.61 -18.91
C LEU A 123 -21.02 -2.42 -19.11
N VAL A 124 -21.26 -1.58 -20.11
CA VAL A 124 -20.29 -0.56 -20.54
C VAL A 124 -20.30 0.67 -19.65
N GLN A 125 -21.47 1.09 -19.16
CA GLN A 125 -21.60 2.36 -18.45
C GLN A 125 -22.74 2.37 -17.45
N GLN A 126 -22.47 2.95 -16.27
CA GLN A 126 -23.50 3.34 -15.28
C GLN A 126 -23.28 4.79 -14.83
N GLU A 127 -24.27 5.35 -14.15
CA GLU A 127 -24.28 6.73 -13.66
C GLU A 127 -24.44 6.74 -12.12
N PRO A 128 -23.39 6.32 -11.34
CA PRO A 128 -23.46 6.34 -9.90
C PRO A 128 -23.45 7.79 -9.36
N ASP A 129 -24.03 7.96 -8.17
CA ASP A 129 -24.00 9.22 -7.45
C ASP A 129 -22.64 9.45 -6.78
N ALA A 130 -21.87 10.39 -7.30
CA ALA A 130 -20.55 10.73 -6.78
C ALA A 130 -20.62 11.46 -5.42
N SER A 131 -21.75 12.11 -5.07
CA SER A 131 -21.91 12.83 -3.80
C SER A 131 -22.01 11.90 -2.59
N SER A 132 -22.29 10.61 -2.83
CA SER A 132 -22.38 9.59 -1.77
C SER A 132 -21.01 9.18 -1.21
N PHE A 133 -19.89 9.53 -1.85
CA PHE A 133 -18.56 9.22 -1.32
C PHE A 133 -18.13 10.25 -0.26
N PRO A 134 -17.59 9.84 0.91
CA PRO A 134 -17.21 10.74 2.01
C PRO A 134 -16.22 11.85 1.63
N SER A 135 -15.30 11.59 0.72
CA SER A 135 -14.41 12.56 0.08
C SER A 135 -14.55 12.47 -1.44
N GLY A 136 -15.79 12.42 -1.89
CA GLY A 136 -16.23 11.95 -3.19
C GLY A 136 -15.84 12.79 -4.37
N GLY A 137 -14.57 13.04 -4.53
CA GLY A 137 -14.04 13.67 -5.72
C GLY A 137 -14.19 15.18 -5.70
N ILE A 138 -14.22 15.78 -6.86
CA ILE A 138 -14.28 17.22 -7.09
C ILE A 138 -15.63 17.76 -6.61
N ARG A 139 -15.72 18.14 -5.34
CA ARG A 139 -16.95 18.60 -4.68
C ARG A 139 -17.41 19.99 -5.06
N ASN A 140 -16.70 20.71 -5.91
CA ASN A 140 -17.07 22.07 -6.31
C ASN A 140 -18.19 22.10 -7.35
N THR A 141 -18.81 20.95 -7.68
CA THR A 141 -19.95 20.89 -8.57
C THR A 141 -21.22 20.57 -7.78
N PHE A 142 -22.27 21.37 -7.97
CA PHE A 142 -23.64 21.01 -7.55
C PHE A 142 -24.15 19.72 -8.24
N GLU A 143 -23.41 19.22 -9.21
CA GLU A 143 -23.72 18.04 -9.99
C GLU A 143 -23.01 16.84 -9.37
N ALA A 144 -23.78 16.04 -8.63
CA ALA A 144 -23.31 14.84 -7.96
C ALA A 144 -23.15 13.63 -8.87
N ARG A 145 -23.31 13.77 -10.19
CA ARG A 145 -23.27 12.67 -11.15
C ARG A 145 -21.86 12.39 -11.65
N GLY A 146 -21.54 11.11 -11.75
CA GLY A 146 -20.36 10.61 -12.43
C GLY A 146 -20.73 9.43 -13.33
N TYR A 147 -19.76 8.99 -14.12
CA TYR A 147 -19.89 7.81 -14.94
C TYR A 147 -18.88 6.76 -14.51
N SER A 148 -19.35 5.52 -14.31
CA SER A 148 -18.48 4.36 -14.31
C SER A 148 -18.45 3.78 -15.72
N ALA A 149 -17.25 3.40 -16.19
CA ALA A 149 -17.07 2.81 -17.50
C ALA A 149 -16.20 1.55 -17.42
N TRP A 150 -16.69 0.48 -18.05
CA TRP A 150 -16.02 -0.81 -18.07
C TRP A 150 -14.59 -0.73 -18.59
N ASP A 151 -13.66 -1.36 -17.89
CA ASP A 151 -12.30 -1.62 -18.32
C ASP A 151 -12.18 -3.06 -18.83
N PRO A 152 -12.17 -3.30 -20.14
CA PRO A 152 -12.07 -4.64 -20.70
C PRO A 152 -10.69 -5.30 -20.51
N THR A 153 -9.67 -4.53 -20.08
CA THR A 153 -8.32 -5.06 -19.82
C THR A 153 -8.22 -5.76 -18.47
N SER A 154 -9.21 -5.56 -17.60
CA SER A 154 -9.37 -6.30 -16.34
C SER A 154 -10.56 -7.28 -16.46
N PRO A 155 -10.36 -8.56 -16.14
CA PRO A 155 -11.41 -9.55 -16.28
C PRO A 155 -12.54 -9.34 -15.26
N VAL A 156 -13.77 -9.56 -15.70
CA VAL A 156 -14.96 -9.63 -14.86
C VAL A 156 -14.87 -10.85 -13.94
N PHE A 157 -15.30 -10.74 -12.70
CA PHE A 157 -15.20 -11.82 -11.72
C PHE A 157 -16.48 -11.95 -10.87
N ILE A 158 -16.63 -13.09 -10.20
CA ILE A 158 -17.74 -13.37 -9.29
C ILE A 158 -17.24 -13.33 -7.85
N MET A 159 -17.89 -12.50 -7.03
CA MET A 159 -17.72 -12.50 -5.59
C MET A 159 -19.06 -12.75 -4.91
N ASP A 160 -19.11 -13.80 -4.08
CA ASP A 160 -20.35 -14.30 -3.48
C ASP A 160 -21.42 -14.60 -4.58
N ASP A 161 -22.52 -13.89 -4.60
CA ASP A 161 -23.62 -13.99 -5.58
C ASP A 161 -23.65 -12.81 -6.59
N THR A 162 -22.56 -12.06 -6.68
CA THR A 162 -22.50 -10.82 -7.44
C THR A 162 -21.43 -10.87 -8.53
N LEU A 163 -21.79 -10.45 -9.73
CA LEU A 163 -20.92 -10.21 -10.85
C LEU A 163 -20.22 -8.85 -10.68
N CYS A 164 -18.92 -8.84 -10.50
CA CYS A 164 -18.13 -7.62 -10.34
C CYS A 164 -17.46 -7.25 -11.67
N ILE A 165 -17.70 -6.04 -12.14
CA ILE A 165 -17.22 -5.51 -13.42
C ILE A 165 -16.20 -4.42 -13.11
N PRO A 166 -14.88 -4.64 -13.35
CA PRO A 166 -13.88 -3.60 -13.16
C PRO A 166 -14.13 -2.38 -14.02
N THR A 167 -14.15 -1.20 -13.41
CA THR A 167 -14.48 0.05 -14.09
C THR A 167 -13.56 1.18 -13.67
N ILE A 168 -13.43 2.19 -14.54
CA ILE A 168 -13.00 3.52 -14.16
C ILE A 168 -14.20 4.32 -13.67
N PHE A 169 -13.91 5.37 -12.88
CA PHE A 169 -14.94 6.32 -12.44
C PHE A 169 -14.50 7.75 -12.76
N ILE A 170 -15.34 8.47 -13.53
CA ILE A 170 -15.07 9.83 -13.99
C ILE A 170 -16.23 10.75 -13.62
N SER A 171 -15.93 12.07 -13.48
CA SER A 171 -16.93 13.10 -13.30
C SER A 171 -17.81 13.27 -14.55
N TYR A 172 -18.90 13.98 -14.44
CA TYR A 172 -19.75 14.37 -15.56
C TYR A 172 -18.99 15.14 -16.65
N THR A 173 -17.95 15.89 -16.28
CA THR A 173 -17.10 16.67 -17.19
C THR A 173 -15.84 15.91 -17.67
N GLY A 174 -15.61 14.68 -17.20
CA GLY A 174 -14.58 13.77 -17.69
C GLY A 174 -13.32 13.66 -16.84
N GLU A 175 -13.24 14.38 -15.71
CA GLU A 175 -12.12 14.26 -14.78
C GLU A 175 -12.16 12.92 -14.04
N ALA A 176 -11.00 12.28 -13.86
CA ALA A 176 -10.89 11.02 -13.15
C ALA A 176 -11.14 11.19 -11.64
N LEU A 177 -12.10 10.42 -11.12
CA LEU A 177 -12.48 10.41 -9.69
C LEU A 177 -12.02 9.14 -8.98
N ASP A 178 -11.16 8.35 -9.62
CA ASP A 178 -10.63 7.08 -9.14
C ASP A 178 -9.11 6.99 -9.31
N TYR A 179 -8.51 5.87 -8.90
CA TYR A 179 -7.10 5.59 -9.15
C TYR A 179 -6.86 4.91 -10.51
N LYS A 180 -7.85 4.20 -11.05
CA LYS A 180 -7.68 3.35 -12.23
C LYS A 180 -7.53 4.15 -13.52
N ALA A 181 -8.30 5.21 -13.71
CA ALA A 181 -8.23 6.01 -14.92
C ALA A 181 -6.84 6.66 -15.14
N PRO A 182 -6.23 7.34 -14.16
CA PRO A 182 -4.85 7.82 -14.30
C PRO A 182 -3.83 6.68 -14.43
N LEU A 183 -4.05 5.54 -13.76
CA LEU A 183 -3.18 4.37 -13.90
C LEU A 183 -3.13 3.88 -15.35
N LEU A 184 -4.28 3.68 -15.98
CA LEU A 184 -4.36 3.24 -17.38
C LEU A 184 -3.70 4.26 -18.32
N ARG A 185 -3.88 5.56 -18.07
CA ARG A 185 -3.23 6.62 -18.86
C ARG A 185 -1.71 6.59 -18.73
N THR A 186 -1.18 6.42 -17.53
CA THR A 186 0.28 6.35 -17.30
C THR A 186 0.89 5.07 -17.86
N LEU A 187 0.18 3.93 -17.78
CA LEU A 187 0.63 2.68 -18.39
C LEU A 187 0.72 2.78 -19.91
N ARG A 188 -0.21 3.50 -20.53
CA ARG A 188 -0.13 3.83 -21.97
C ARG A 188 1.08 4.75 -22.25
N ALA A 189 1.31 5.76 -21.44
CA ALA A 189 2.42 6.70 -21.63
C ALA A 189 3.78 5.98 -21.53
N VAL A 190 4.00 5.14 -20.51
CA VAL A 190 5.25 4.39 -20.36
C VAL A 190 5.42 3.33 -21.46
N ASN A 191 4.33 2.68 -21.90
CA ASN A 191 4.37 1.76 -23.02
C ASN A 191 4.90 2.46 -24.29
N VAL A 192 4.32 3.61 -24.67
CA VAL A 192 4.73 4.35 -25.85
C VAL A 192 6.20 4.78 -25.73
N ALA A 193 6.58 5.45 -24.63
CA ALA A 193 7.92 5.95 -24.43
C ALA A 193 8.99 4.83 -24.43
N ALA A 194 8.71 3.73 -23.73
CA ALA A 194 9.63 2.61 -23.64
C ALA A 194 9.73 1.82 -24.95
N THR A 195 8.64 1.65 -25.70
CA THR A 195 8.67 1.00 -27.02
C THR A 195 9.51 1.78 -28.01
N GLU A 196 9.36 3.09 -28.04
CA GLU A 196 10.16 3.98 -28.91
C GLU A 196 11.66 3.91 -28.59
N VAL A 197 12.04 3.82 -27.30
CA VAL A 197 13.45 3.62 -26.91
C VAL A 197 13.91 2.20 -27.23
N CYS A 198 13.07 1.19 -27.06
CA CYS A 198 13.40 -0.19 -27.39
C CYS A 198 13.78 -0.36 -28.87
N HIS A 199 13.21 0.44 -29.77
CA HIS A 199 13.51 0.35 -31.22
C HIS A 199 14.98 0.62 -31.56
N TYR A 200 15.77 1.29 -30.72
CA TYR A 200 17.22 1.38 -30.86
C TYR A 200 17.94 0.04 -30.71
N PHE A 201 17.34 -0.90 -29.99
CA PHE A 201 17.93 -2.19 -29.62
C PHE A 201 17.21 -3.37 -30.31
N TYR A 202 15.89 -3.29 -30.39
CA TYR A 202 14.98 -4.35 -30.85
C TYR A 202 13.85 -3.75 -31.70
N PRO A 203 14.05 -3.60 -33.02
CA PRO A 203 13.07 -2.95 -33.91
C PRO A 203 11.74 -3.70 -34.02
N GLU A 204 11.72 -5.00 -33.67
CA GLU A 204 10.53 -5.86 -33.72
C GLU A 204 9.56 -5.67 -32.53
N VAL A 205 9.97 -5.01 -31.46
CA VAL A 205 9.14 -4.77 -30.26
C VAL A 205 7.97 -3.86 -30.63
N LYS A 206 6.77 -4.28 -30.28
CA LYS A 206 5.53 -3.53 -30.52
C LYS A 206 4.92 -2.94 -29.26
N LYS A 207 5.23 -3.55 -28.10
CA LYS A 207 4.65 -3.16 -26.83
C LYS A 207 5.65 -3.40 -25.69
N VAL A 208 5.71 -2.45 -24.78
CA VAL A 208 6.39 -2.61 -23.48
C VAL A 208 5.34 -2.55 -22.38
N GLN A 209 5.37 -3.54 -21.52
CA GLN A 209 4.45 -3.69 -20.38
C GLN A 209 5.15 -3.32 -19.08
N SER A 210 4.46 -2.52 -18.27
CA SER A 210 4.82 -2.33 -16.85
C SER A 210 4.28 -3.50 -16.05
N ASN A 211 5.15 -4.10 -15.21
CA ASN A 211 4.81 -5.23 -14.36
C ASN A 211 4.90 -4.83 -12.90
N LEU A 212 4.06 -5.44 -12.07
CA LEU A 212 4.00 -5.24 -10.63
C LEU A 212 3.82 -6.57 -9.90
N GLY A 213 4.69 -6.83 -8.92
CA GLY A 213 4.50 -7.84 -7.90
C GLY A 213 4.47 -7.18 -6.53
N TRP A 214 3.32 -7.14 -5.90
CA TRP A 214 3.18 -6.55 -4.57
C TRP A 214 3.45 -7.59 -3.47
N GLU A 215 3.96 -7.13 -2.32
CA GLU A 215 4.14 -7.93 -1.11
C GLU A 215 3.25 -7.32 -0.02
N GLN A 216 2.12 -7.99 0.29
CA GLN A 216 1.13 -7.46 1.23
C GLN A 216 1.41 -7.94 2.64
N GLU A 217 1.96 -7.07 3.48
CA GLU A 217 2.05 -7.30 4.91
C GLU A 217 0.75 -6.93 5.64
N TYR A 218 0.46 -7.60 6.74
CA TYR A 218 -0.71 -7.37 7.56
C TYR A 218 -0.55 -7.96 8.96
N PHE A 219 -1.28 -7.41 9.95
CA PHE A 219 -1.42 -8.01 11.26
C PHE A 219 -2.73 -8.77 11.38
N LEU A 220 -2.74 -9.82 12.21
CA LEU A 220 -3.96 -10.50 12.66
C LEU A 220 -4.13 -10.30 14.16
N VAL A 221 -5.34 -9.88 14.57
CA VAL A 221 -5.72 -9.79 15.98
C VAL A 221 -6.98 -10.61 16.19
N ASP A 222 -7.06 -11.32 17.32
CA ASP A 222 -8.31 -12.03 17.67
C ASP A 222 -9.49 -11.07 17.68
N GLU A 223 -10.62 -11.45 17.09
CA GLU A 223 -11.79 -10.59 16.91
C GLU A 223 -12.35 -10.05 18.23
N GLY A 224 -12.30 -10.85 19.30
CA GLY A 224 -12.73 -10.40 20.62
C GLY A 224 -11.83 -9.33 21.19
N LEU A 225 -10.51 -9.51 21.08
CA LEU A 225 -9.51 -8.52 21.53
C LEU A 225 -9.61 -7.21 20.73
N TYR A 226 -9.76 -7.33 19.41
CA TYR A 226 -9.98 -6.17 18.54
C TYR A 226 -11.24 -5.38 18.93
N SER A 227 -12.35 -6.07 19.16
CA SER A 227 -13.64 -5.45 19.50
C SER A 227 -13.64 -4.79 20.89
N ALA A 228 -12.77 -5.26 21.79
CA ALA A 228 -12.56 -4.65 23.12
C ALA A 228 -11.60 -3.45 23.11
N ARG A 229 -11.08 -3.05 21.93
CA ARG A 229 -10.19 -1.90 21.72
C ARG A 229 -10.86 -0.88 20.80
N PRO A 230 -11.59 0.11 21.35
CA PRO A 230 -12.26 1.14 20.53
C PRO A 230 -11.34 1.92 19.61
N ASP A 231 -10.07 2.14 19.98
CA ASP A 231 -9.07 2.75 19.13
C ASP A 231 -8.78 1.89 17.88
N LEU A 232 -8.51 0.60 18.01
CA LEU A 232 -8.36 -0.30 16.85
C LEU A 232 -9.60 -0.33 15.96
N LEU A 233 -10.79 -0.38 16.59
CA LEU A 233 -12.06 -0.44 15.88
C LEU A 233 -12.32 0.81 15.01
N LEU A 234 -11.99 1.99 15.53
CA LEU A 234 -12.34 3.27 14.92
C LEU A 234 -11.22 3.89 14.09
N THR A 235 -9.97 3.54 14.35
CA THR A 235 -8.80 4.16 13.69
C THR A 235 -7.87 3.16 12.99
N GLY A 236 -8.04 1.86 13.22
CA GLY A 236 -7.16 0.82 12.68
C GLY A 236 -5.83 0.67 13.44
N ARG A 237 -5.54 1.53 14.43
CA ARG A 237 -4.33 1.48 15.27
C ARG A 237 -4.63 1.68 16.75
N THR A 238 -3.70 1.25 17.60
CA THR A 238 -3.75 1.56 19.03
C THR A 238 -3.26 2.99 19.27
N LEU A 239 -4.09 3.82 19.91
CA LEU A 239 -3.74 5.19 20.28
C LEU A 239 -3.00 5.25 21.63
N MET A 240 -2.99 4.14 22.38
CA MET A 240 -2.31 3.94 23.66
C MET A 240 -1.96 2.47 23.84
N GLY A 241 -0.97 2.17 24.66
CA GLY A 241 -0.51 0.83 24.97
C GLY A 241 1.00 0.75 25.12
N HIS A 242 1.45 0.18 26.24
CA HIS A 242 2.86 -0.03 26.52
C HIS A 242 3.37 -1.29 25.80
N ASP A 243 4.63 -1.26 25.39
CA ASP A 243 5.30 -2.39 24.76
C ASP A 243 5.24 -3.65 25.60
N SER A 244 5.11 -4.79 24.93
CA SER A 244 5.24 -6.09 25.57
C SER A 244 6.71 -6.37 25.95
N ALA A 245 6.94 -7.05 27.07
CA ALA A 245 8.28 -7.46 27.51
C ALA A 245 8.98 -8.39 26.50
N LYS A 246 8.23 -9.24 25.80
CA LYS A 246 8.66 -9.99 24.62
C LYS A 246 8.12 -9.27 23.39
N ASN A 247 8.96 -9.06 22.39
CA ASN A 247 8.63 -8.40 21.14
C ASN A 247 9.13 -9.26 19.95
N GLN A 248 9.95 -8.72 19.06
CA GLN A 248 10.50 -9.38 17.87
C GLN A 248 11.73 -10.21 18.23
N GLN A 249 11.56 -11.27 19.02
CA GLN A 249 12.66 -12.01 19.64
C GLN A 249 12.43 -13.52 19.57
N MET A 250 13.53 -14.26 19.54
CA MET A 250 13.54 -15.72 19.62
C MET A 250 12.73 -16.37 18.46
N GLU A 251 11.74 -17.20 18.78
CA GLU A 251 10.92 -17.92 17.79
C GLU A 251 9.84 -17.06 17.09
N ASP A 252 9.56 -15.84 17.59
CA ASP A 252 8.65 -14.89 16.94
C ASP A 252 9.44 -14.04 15.95
N HIS A 253 9.61 -14.56 14.74
CA HIS A 253 10.41 -13.95 13.68
C HIS A 253 9.99 -14.46 12.31
N TYR A 254 10.53 -13.87 11.25
CA TYR A 254 10.26 -14.15 9.84
C TYR A 254 10.25 -15.64 9.47
N PHE A 255 11.19 -16.44 9.98
CA PHE A 255 11.30 -17.88 9.73
C PHE A 255 10.62 -18.75 10.78
N GLY A 256 9.84 -18.19 11.69
CA GLY A 256 9.10 -18.93 12.71
C GLY A 256 8.01 -19.82 12.10
N THR A 257 7.59 -20.83 12.86
CA THR A 257 6.47 -21.69 12.45
C THR A 257 5.16 -20.93 12.44
N ILE A 258 4.38 -21.03 11.36
CA ILE A 258 3.07 -20.39 11.26
C ILE A 258 2.10 -21.06 12.26
N PRO A 259 1.45 -20.31 13.16
CA PRO A 259 0.49 -20.87 14.13
C PRO A 259 -0.71 -21.54 13.44
N ASN A 260 -1.23 -22.61 14.03
CA ASN A 260 -2.27 -23.44 13.41
C ASN A 260 -3.55 -22.66 12.98
N ARG A 261 -4.04 -21.73 13.81
CA ARG A 261 -5.20 -20.90 13.43
C ARG A 261 -4.90 -20.01 12.25
N VAL A 262 -3.71 -19.43 12.21
CA VAL A 262 -3.23 -18.57 11.13
C VAL A 262 -3.01 -19.39 9.85
N GLN A 263 -2.45 -20.60 9.97
CA GLN A 263 -2.27 -21.52 8.84
C GLN A 263 -3.60 -21.89 8.19
N ALA A 264 -4.65 -22.11 8.98
CA ALA A 264 -5.99 -22.37 8.46
C ALA A 264 -6.57 -21.14 7.73
N PHE A 265 -6.39 -19.96 8.31
CA PHE A 265 -6.77 -18.69 7.66
C PHE A 265 -6.03 -18.47 6.33
N MET A 266 -4.70 -18.62 6.32
CA MET A 266 -3.90 -18.45 5.11
C MET A 266 -4.29 -19.43 4.01
N LYS A 267 -4.60 -20.70 4.37
CA LYS A 267 -5.08 -21.70 3.42
C LYS A 267 -6.42 -21.33 2.79
N ASP A 268 -7.37 -20.84 3.57
CA ASP A 268 -8.68 -20.41 3.08
C ASP A 268 -8.55 -19.16 2.18
N LEU A 269 -7.73 -18.19 2.60
CA LEU A 269 -7.42 -17.00 1.82
C LEU A 269 -6.82 -17.35 0.45
N GLU A 270 -5.82 -18.23 0.43
CA GLU A 270 -5.14 -18.66 -0.79
C GLU A 270 -6.08 -19.36 -1.77
N ILE A 271 -6.95 -20.25 -1.29
CA ILE A 271 -7.95 -20.93 -2.12
C ILE A 271 -8.87 -19.89 -2.78
N GLN A 272 -9.45 -18.98 -2.00
CA GLN A 272 -10.36 -17.96 -2.54
C GLN A 272 -9.65 -16.99 -3.48
N ALA A 273 -8.42 -16.60 -3.18
CA ALA A 273 -7.59 -15.76 -4.04
C ALA A 273 -7.31 -16.44 -5.39
N LEU A 274 -6.90 -17.72 -5.38
CA LEU A 274 -6.66 -18.50 -6.60
C LEU A 274 -7.94 -18.67 -7.44
N GLU A 275 -9.09 -18.91 -6.82
CA GLU A 275 -10.38 -18.96 -7.55
C GLU A 275 -10.70 -17.63 -8.26
N LEU A 276 -10.28 -16.50 -7.68
CA LEU A 276 -10.42 -15.15 -8.24
C LEU A 276 -9.27 -14.75 -9.17
N GLY A 277 -8.38 -15.69 -9.51
CA GLY A 277 -7.29 -15.44 -10.46
C GLY A 277 -6.09 -14.69 -9.87
N ILE A 278 -6.05 -14.47 -8.56
CA ILE A 278 -4.90 -13.84 -7.89
C ILE A 278 -3.81 -14.90 -7.71
N PRO A 279 -2.64 -14.76 -8.36
CA PRO A 279 -1.62 -15.81 -8.39
C PRO A 279 -0.76 -15.82 -7.11
N CYS A 280 -1.38 -16.03 -5.94
CA CYS A 280 -0.67 -16.12 -4.66
C CYS A 280 0.44 -17.16 -4.73
N LYS A 281 1.66 -16.77 -4.33
CA LYS A 281 2.87 -17.61 -4.41
C LYS A 281 3.48 -17.90 -3.06
N THR A 282 3.59 -16.90 -2.21
CA THR A 282 4.32 -16.98 -0.94
C THR A 282 3.45 -16.49 0.20
N ARG A 283 3.52 -17.17 1.34
CA ARG A 283 2.94 -16.78 2.62
C ARG A 283 3.89 -17.17 3.74
N HIS A 284 4.07 -16.31 4.72
CA HIS A 284 4.96 -16.54 5.86
C HIS A 284 4.65 -15.59 7.03
N ASN A 285 5.32 -15.84 8.16
CA ASN A 285 5.38 -14.87 9.24
C ASN A 285 6.23 -13.66 8.81
N GLU A 286 5.87 -12.48 9.30
CA GLU A 286 6.70 -11.30 9.27
C GLU A 286 7.49 -11.11 10.58
N VAL A 287 8.28 -10.03 10.65
CA VAL A 287 9.22 -9.78 11.74
C VAL A 287 8.53 -9.59 13.08
N ALA A 288 7.38 -8.91 13.11
CA ALA A 288 6.65 -8.68 14.36
C ALA A 288 5.75 -9.86 14.74
N PRO A 289 5.48 -10.10 16.03
CA PRO A 289 4.48 -11.04 16.47
C PRO A 289 3.10 -10.72 15.86
N ASN A 290 2.38 -11.73 15.41
CA ASN A 290 1.09 -11.60 14.71
C ASN A 290 1.12 -10.76 13.42
N GLN A 291 2.29 -10.55 12.84
CA GLN A 291 2.47 -9.96 11.52
C GLN A 291 2.79 -11.05 10.49
N PHE A 292 2.19 -10.92 9.31
CA PHE A 292 2.26 -11.91 8.23
C PHE A 292 2.33 -11.21 6.89
N GLU A 293 2.76 -11.98 5.86
CA GLU A 293 2.84 -11.50 4.49
C GLU A 293 2.24 -12.51 3.51
N VAL A 294 1.69 -11.99 2.42
CA VAL A 294 1.32 -12.73 1.22
C VAL A 294 1.82 -11.99 -0.02
N ALA A 295 2.48 -12.72 -0.92
CA ALA A 295 3.00 -12.19 -2.17
C ALA A 295 2.57 -13.03 -3.36
N PRO A 296 2.17 -12.40 -4.51
CA PRO A 296 1.80 -13.10 -5.75
C PRO A 296 3.01 -13.31 -6.66
N ILE A 297 2.79 -14.03 -7.75
CA ILE A 297 3.58 -13.88 -8.96
C ILE A 297 3.24 -12.50 -9.56
N PHE A 298 4.24 -11.79 -10.07
CA PHE A 298 4.03 -10.48 -10.71
C PHE A 298 3.15 -10.59 -11.96
N GLU A 299 2.39 -9.52 -12.23
CA GLU A 299 1.48 -9.42 -13.35
C GLU A 299 1.62 -8.06 -14.03
N GLU A 300 0.87 -7.85 -15.12
CA GLU A 300 0.68 -6.51 -15.68
C GLU A 300 0.13 -5.56 -14.58
N THR A 301 0.63 -4.33 -14.54
CA THR A 301 0.43 -3.43 -13.39
C THR A 301 -1.05 -3.12 -13.11
N ASN A 302 -1.90 -2.92 -14.14
CA ASN A 302 -3.33 -2.66 -13.91
C ASN A 302 -4.03 -3.86 -13.26
N LEU A 303 -3.77 -5.07 -13.76
CA LEU A 303 -4.32 -6.30 -13.21
C LEU A 303 -3.77 -6.57 -11.79
N ALA A 304 -2.47 -6.36 -11.57
CA ALA A 304 -1.85 -6.52 -10.26
C ALA A 304 -2.46 -5.57 -9.21
N VAL A 305 -2.78 -4.33 -9.59
CA VAL A 305 -3.45 -3.36 -8.72
C VAL A 305 -4.87 -3.82 -8.36
N ASP A 306 -5.66 -4.26 -9.34
CA ASP A 306 -6.99 -4.80 -9.09
C ASP A 306 -6.94 -6.02 -8.16
N HIS A 307 -6.01 -6.95 -8.40
CA HIS A 307 -5.82 -8.14 -7.58
C HIS A 307 -5.38 -7.79 -6.14
N ASN A 308 -4.55 -6.76 -5.96
CA ASN A 308 -4.20 -6.31 -4.61
C ASN A 308 -5.40 -5.74 -3.86
N MET A 309 -6.20 -4.89 -4.51
CA MET A 309 -7.40 -4.33 -3.89
C MET A 309 -8.42 -5.41 -3.52
N LEU A 310 -8.58 -6.40 -4.39
CA LEU A 310 -9.44 -7.57 -4.15
C LEU A 310 -8.89 -8.44 -3.01
N LEU A 311 -7.56 -8.65 -2.95
CA LEU A 311 -6.93 -9.36 -1.84
C LEU A 311 -7.14 -8.65 -0.51
N MET A 312 -7.00 -7.31 -0.45
CA MET A 312 -7.25 -6.54 0.78
C MET A 312 -8.68 -6.72 1.29
N LEU A 313 -9.65 -6.82 0.39
CA LEU A 313 -11.04 -7.15 0.73
C LEU A 313 -11.14 -8.59 1.26
N LEU A 314 -10.53 -9.56 0.58
CA LEU A 314 -10.52 -10.97 1.01
C LEU A 314 -9.87 -11.15 2.37
N LEU A 315 -8.73 -10.47 2.63
CA LEU A 315 -8.07 -10.50 3.94
C LEU A 315 -9.04 -10.15 5.07
N LYS A 316 -9.83 -9.08 4.90
CA LYS A 316 -10.83 -8.67 5.89
C LYS A 316 -11.97 -9.68 6.05
N LYS A 317 -12.50 -10.21 4.94
CA LYS A 317 -13.61 -11.19 4.93
C LYS A 317 -13.19 -12.53 5.54
N VAL A 318 -12.07 -13.08 5.06
CA VAL A 318 -11.59 -14.40 5.49
C VAL A 318 -11.08 -14.36 6.93
N ALA A 319 -10.37 -13.30 7.35
CA ALA A 319 -9.94 -13.15 8.74
C ALA A 319 -11.15 -13.23 9.70
N ARG A 320 -12.23 -12.57 9.37
CA ARG A 320 -13.45 -12.57 10.17
C ARG A 320 -14.07 -13.97 10.29
N LYS A 321 -14.09 -14.75 9.21
CA LYS A 321 -14.56 -16.14 9.20
C LYS A 321 -13.73 -17.02 10.16
N HIS A 322 -12.43 -16.72 10.30
CA HIS A 322 -11.50 -17.43 11.19
C HIS A 322 -11.42 -16.83 12.60
N GLY A 323 -12.30 -15.89 12.95
CA GLY A 323 -12.33 -15.24 14.26
C GLY A 323 -11.14 -14.30 14.49
N PHE A 324 -10.60 -13.73 13.42
CA PHE A 324 -9.57 -12.69 13.41
C PHE A 324 -10.08 -11.39 12.79
N ARG A 325 -9.31 -10.34 12.99
CA ARG A 325 -9.35 -9.10 12.21
C ARG A 325 -7.99 -8.89 11.56
N ALA A 326 -7.98 -8.68 10.25
CA ALA A 326 -6.79 -8.25 9.53
C ALA A 326 -6.65 -6.73 9.64
N LEU A 327 -5.49 -6.29 10.13
CA LEU A 327 -5.13 -4.87 10.22
C LEU A 327 -4.22 -4.53 9.06
N LEU A 328 -4.64 -3.59 8.24
CA LEU A 328 -3.88 -3.08 7.10
C LEU A 328 -3.24 -1.72 7.37
N HIS A 329 -3.59 -1.08 8.51
CA HIS A 329 -2.90 0.14 8.96
C HIS A 329 -1.39 -0.10 9.07
N GLU A 330 -0.57 0.80 8.57
CA GLU A 330 0.89 0.65 8.47
C GLU A 330 1.60 0.56 9.81
N LYS A 331 1.02 1.13 10.88
CA LYS A 331 1.59 1.10 12.23
C LYS A 331 0.51 0.86 13.28
N PRO A 332 -0.09 -0.34 13.36
CA PRO A 332 -1.19 -0.58 14.31
C PRO A 332 -0.71 -0.60 15.77
N PHE A 333 0.57 -0.87 16.00
CA PHE A 333 1.17 -0.94 17.33
C PHE A 333 2.45 -0.09 17.38
N ALA A 334 2.51 0.90 18.26
CA ALA A 334 3.72 1.71 18.44
C ALA A 334 4.86 0.88 19.02
N GLY A 335 6.11 1.21 18.67
CA GLY A 335 7.30 0.51 19.14
C GLY A 335 7.57 -0.85 18.47
N ILE A 336 6.67 -1.33 17.60
CA ILE A 336 6.75 -2.62 16.91
C ILE A 336 6.89 -2.37 15.42
N ASN A 337 7.39 -3.35 14.66
CA ASN A 337 7.50 -3.26 13.21
C ASN A 337 6.17 -2.83 12.56
N GLY A 338 6.24 -2.02 11.52
CA GLY A 338 5.08 -1.63 10.73
C GLY A 338 4.89 -2.53 9.53
N SER A 339 3.75 -2.40 8.85
CA SER A 339 3.42 -3.15 7.65
C SER A 339 3.56 -2.30 6.40
N GLY A 340 4.26 -2.83 5.40
CA GLY A 340 4.43 -2.25 4.09
C GLY A 340 3.66 -3.02 3.02
N LYS A 341 3.80 -2.52 1.81
CA LYS A 341 3.37 -3.16 0.58
C LYS A 341 4.46 -2.92 -0.47
N HIS A 342 5.50 -3.75 -0.43
CA HIS A 342 6.61 -3.57 -1.36
C HIS A 342 6.15 -3.77 -2.80
N ASN A 343 6.40 -2.79 -3.63
CA ASN A 343 6.04 -2.84 -5.04
C ASN A 343 7.26 -3.22 -5.87
N ASN A 344 7.34 -4.49 -6.28
CA ASN A 344 8.35 -4.99 -7.21
C ASN A 344 7.94 -4.60 -8.63
N TRP A 345 8.60 -3.59 -9.18
CA TRP A 345 8.27 -2.99 -10.46
C TRP A 345 9.34 -3.27 -11.52
N SER A 346 8.92 -3.57 -12.75
CA SER A 346 9.80 -3.77 -13.90
C SER A 346 9.08 -3.47 -15.22
N LEU A 347 9.87 -3.38 -16.32
CA LEU A 347 9.37 -3.28 -17.68
C LEU A 347 9.78 -4.52 -18.47
N SER A 348 8.87 -5.02 -19.29
CA SER A 348 9.14 -6.14 -20.22
C SER A 348 8.51 -5.91 -21.60
N THR A 349 9.15 -6.45 -22.64
CA THR A 349 8.63 -6.39 -24.00
C THR A 349 7.64 -7.50 -24.30
N ASP A 350 6.83 -7.33 -25.35
CA ASP A 350 5.96 -8.38 -25.91
C ASP A 350 6.76 -9.56 -26.48
N THR A 351 8.06 -9.39 -26.73
CA THR A 351 8.99 -10.45 -27.15
C THR A 351 9.62 -11.21 -25.98
N GLY A 352 9.27 -10.86 -24.74
CA GLY A 352 9.74 -11.53 -23.53
C GLY A 352 11.08 -11.02 -22.96
N VAL A 353 11.60 -9.90 -23.45
CA VAL A 353 12.82 -9.28 -22.91
C VAL A 353 12.49 -8.50 -21.65
N LEU A 354 13.21 -8.79 -20.55
CA LEU A 354 13.14 -8.01 -19.30
C LEU A 354 14.09 -6.80 -19.41
N LEU A 355 13.54 -5.58 -19.43
CA LEU A 355 14.34 -4.38 -19.72
C LEU A 355 15.31 -4.01 -18.60
N HIS A 356 15.01 -4.39 -17.36
CA HIS A 356 15.89 -4.20 -16.19
C HIS A 356 16.78 -5.40 -15.87
N ALA A 357 16.89 -6.39 -16.77
CA ALA A 357 17.78 -7.53 -16.59
C ALA A 357 19.00 -7.41 -17.51
N PRO A 358 20.25 -7.67 -17.03
CA PRO A 358 21.39 -7.72 -17.91
C PRO A 358 21.22 -8.83 -18.96
N GLY A 359 21.87 -8.65 -20.11
CA GLY A 359 21.82 -9.61 -21.22
C GLY A 359 23.15 -10.29 -21.45
N LYS A 360 23.24 -11.03 -22.56
CA LYS A 360 24.44 -11.78 -22.94
C LYS A 360 25.32 -11.05 -23.95
N THR A 361 24.78 -10.07 -24.63
CA THR A 361 25.49 -9.31 -25.66
C THR A 361 25.76 -7.87 -25.24
N PRO A 362 26.76 -7.17 -25.82
CA PRO A 362 26.99 -5.77 -25.52
C PRO A 362 25.76 -4.88 -25.72
N ILE A 363 24.97 -5.15 -26.76
CA ILE A 363 23.74 -4.39 -27.03
C ILE A 363 22.66 -4.61 -26.00
N ASP A 364 22.50 -5.85 -25.49
CA ASP A 364 21.59 -6.15 -24.40
C ASP A 364 22.01 -5.44 -23.10
N ASN A 365 23.33 -5.35 -22.85
CA ASN A 365 23.83 -4.67 -21.67
C ASN A 365 23.72 -3.15 -21.79
N LEU A 366 23.91 -2.58 -23.00
CA LEU A 366 23.65 -1.17 -23.25
C LEU A 366 22.17 -0.83 -23.04
N ARG A 367 21.25 -1.65 -23.55
CA ARG A 367 19.80 -1.54 -23.26
C ARG A 367 19.56 -1.58 -21.74
N PHE A 368 20.11 -2.57 -21.03
CA PHE A 368 19.95 -2.71 -19.60
C PHE A 368 20.37 -1.45 -18.84
N VAL A 369 21.58 -0.94 -19.13
CA VAL A 369 22.10 0.28 -18.49
C VAL A 369 21.23 1.49 -18.84
N THR A 370 20.78 1.62 -20.08
CA THR A 370 19.88 2.70 -20.51
C THR A 370 18.61 2.72 -19.66
N PHE A 371 17.89 1.60 -19.55
CA PHE A 371 16.63 1.55 -18.78
C PHE A 371 16.85 1.72 -17.27
N ILE A 372 17.97 1.26 -16.71
CA ILE A 372 18.33 1.56 -15.32
C ILE A 372 18.55 3.07 -15.12
N VAL A 373 19.37 3.69 -15.98
CA VAL A 373 19.72 5.11 -15.84
C VAL A 373 18.47 6.00 -16.03
N GLU A 374 17.63 5.71 -17.02
CA GLU A 374 16.42 6.49 -17.25
C GLU A 374 15.38 6.31 -16.13
N THR A 375 15.34 5.12 -15.49
CA THR A 375 14.56 4.95 -14.26
C THR A 375 15.07 5.84 -13.13
N LEU A 376 16.39 5.88 -12.92
CA LEU A 376 17.01 6.76 -11.92
C LEU A 376 16.80 8.25 -12.24
N MET A 377 16.88 8.64 -13.51
CA MET A 377 16.59 10.00 -13.96
C MET A 377 15.16 10.42 -13.61
N GLY A 378 14.18 9.58 -13.90
CA GLY A 378 12.77 9.82 -13.54
C GLY A 378 12.59 9.98 -12.03
N VAL A 379 13.14 9.06 -11.23
CA VAL A 379 13.04 9.09 -9.76
C VAL A 379 13.79 10.29 -9.17
N TYR A 380 14.94 10.68 -9.73
CA TYR A 380 15.69 11.84 -9.27
C TYR A 380 14.96 13.15 -9.57
N LYS A 381 14.53 13.34 -10.81
CA LYS A 381 13.84 14.56 -11.26
C LYS A 381 12.53 14.80 -10.51
N HIS A 382 11.78 13.75 -10.27
CA HIS A 382 10.48 13.79 -9.60
C HIS A 382 10.53 13.23 -8.17
N ASN A 383 11.68 13.39 -7.49
CA ASN A 383 11.93 12.85 -6.15
C ASN A 383 10.83 13.22 -5.14
N GLY A 384 10.42 14.48 -5.09
CA GLY A 384 9.36 14.95 -4.21
C GLY A 384 8.00 14.33 -4.55
N LEU A 385 7.65 14.20 -5.84
CA LEU A 385 6.40 13.57 -6.28
C LEU A 385 6.38 12.06 -5.94
N ILE A 386 7.47 11.34 -6.18
CA ILE A 386 7.59 9.92 -5.80
C ILE A 386 7.38 9.76 -4.29
N LYS A 387 7.97 10.64 -3.47
CA LYS A 387 7.74 10.71 -2.04
C LYS A 387 6.27 10.99 -1.70
N ALA A 388 5.64 11.99 -2.34
CA ALA A 388 4.24 12.33 -2.13
C ALA A 388 3.30 11.16 -2.46
N SER A 389 3.68 10.32 -3.43
CA SER A 389 2.87 9.18 -3.87
C SER A 389 2.72 8.06 -2.82
N ILE A 390 3.65 8.00 -1.85
CA ILE A 390 3.64 6.98 -0.80
C ILE A 390 3.27 7.56 0.57
N MET A 391 3.10 8.87 0.68
CA MET A 391 2.74 9.51 1.96
C MET A 391 1.25 9.45 2.23
N SER A 392 0.93 9.15 3.47
CA SER A 392 -0.41 9.21 4.05
C SER A 392 -0.32 9.45 5.55
N ALA A 393 -1.43 9.82 6.19
CA ALA A 393 -1.50 9.97 7.65
C ALA A 393 -1.06 8.68 8.39
N THR A 394 -1.33 7.52 7.80
CA THR A 394 -1.04 6.20 8.38
C THR A 394 0.38 5.73 8.09
N ASN A 395 0.86 5.88 6.87
CA ASN A 395 2.21 5.47 6.48
C ASN A 395 3.31 6.36 7.09
N ALA A 396 3.00 7.63 7.40
CA ALA A 396 3.93 8.53 8.08
C ALA A 396 4.40 7.98 9.44
N HIS A 397 3.56 7.22 10.15
CA HIS A 397 3.93 6.54 11.40
C HIS A 397 4.89 5.36 11.22
N ARG A 398 4.92 4.76 10.03
CA ARG A 398 5.78 3.60 9.72
C ARG A 398 7.17 4.01 9.25
N LEU A 399 7.28 5.01 8.38
CA LEU A 399 8.50 5.36 7.66
C LEU A 399 9.62 5.82 8.61
N GLY A 400 10.84 5.34 8.37
CA GLY A 400 12.05 5.72 9.10
C GLY A 400 12.30 4.96 10.39
N ALA A 401 11.59 3.87 10.67
CA ALA A 401 11.77 3.05 11.87
C ALA A 401 11.52 1.56 11.59
N ASN A 402 12.25 0.67 12.27
CA ASN A 402 12.02 -0.78 12.31
C ASN A 402 11.83 -1.40 10.91
N GLU A 403 12.86 -1.52 10.11
CA GLU A 403 12.86 -2.09 8.74
C GLU A 403 12.10 -1.27 7.68
N ALA A 404 11.28 -0.29 8.04
CA ALA A 404 10.67 0.61 7.08
C ALA A 404 11.67 1.65 6.60
N PRO A 405 11.80 1.89 5.27
CA PRO A 405 12.73 2.88 4.75
C PRO A 405 12.36 4.29 5.23
N PRO A 406 13.31 5.23 5.28
CA PRO A 406 13.00 6.64 5.52
C PRO A 406 12.16 7.23 4.39
N ALA A 407 11.48 8.35 4.66
CA ALA A 407 10.72 9.07 3.65
C ALA A 407 11.58 9.75 2.58
N ILE A 408 12.91 9.84 2.76
CA ILE A 408 13.85 10.38 1.77
C ILE A 408 14.04 9.34 0.66
N ILE A 409 13.51 9.62 -0.52
CA ILE A 409 13.61 8.70 -1.66
C ILE A 409 15.04 8.72 -2.19
N SER A 410 15.73 7.58 -2.07
CA SER A 410 17.04 7.28 -2.65
C SER A 410 17.01 5.90 -3.28
N SER A 411 17.99 5.61 -4.15
CA SER A 411 18.08 4.33 -4.86
C SER A 411 19.34 3.58 -4.47
N PHE A 412 19.17 2.31 -4.11
CA PHE A 412 20.25 1.35 -3.89
C PHE A 412 20.41 0.47 -5.13
N LEU A 413 21.62 0.35 -5.64
CA LEU A 413 21.93 -0.43 -6.85
C LEU A 413 22.78 -1.66 -6.57
N GLY A 414 23.40 -1.72 -5.41
CA GLY A 414 24.45 -2.68 -5.08
C GLY A 414 25.80 -2.30 -5.69
N LYS A 415 26.87 -2.86 -5.13
CA LYS A 415 28.25 -2.48 -5.42
C LYS A 415 28.63 -2.59 -6.90
N GLN A 416 28.29 -3.72 -7.52
CA GLN A 416 28.71 -3.98 -8.91
C GLN A 416 28.10 -3.01 -9.92
N LEU A 417 26.78 -2.74 -9.80
CA LEU A 417 26.11 -1.83 -10.72
C LEU A 417 26.54 -0.39 -10.46
N SER A 418 26.76 0.00 -9.20
CA SER A 418 27.29 1.31 -8.86
C SER A 418 28.70 1.53 -9.46
N GLU A 419 29.60 0.55 -9.32
CA GLU A 419 30.95 0.60 -9.92
C GLU A 419 30.90 0.64 -11.47
N LEU A 420 29.99 -0.14 -12.08
CA LEU A 420 29.80 -0.11 -13.53
C LEU A 420 29.38 1.28 -14.02
N LEU A 421 28.41 1.92 -13.36
CA LEU A 421 27.97 3.27 -13.72
C LEU A 421 29.08 4.30 -13.52
N ASP A 422 29.90 4.20 -12.48
CA ASP A 422 31.03 5.08 -12.24
C ASP A 422 32.14 4.89 -13.31
N HIS A 423 32.35 3.66 -13.78
CA HIS A 423 33.26 3.39 -14.90
C HIS A 423 32.76 3.99 -16.22
N ILE A 424 31.45 3.86 -16.52
CA ILE A 424 30.85 4.45 -17.73
C ILE A 424 30.94 5.98 -17.68
N GLU A 425 30.75 6.57 -16.50
CA GLU A 425 30.91 8.01 -16.29
C GLU A 425 32.34 8.49 -16.62
N ALA A 426 33.34 7.70 -16.23
CA ALA A 426 34.77 8.06 -16.32
C ALA A 426 35.43 7.71 -17.65
N SER A 427 34.88 6.78 -18.44
CA SER A 427 35.53 6.17 -19.63
C SER A 427 34.88 6.58 -20.95
N ASP A 428 35.71 6.64 -22.02
CA ASP A 428 35.29 6.92 -23.40
C ASP A 428 35.09 5.65 -24.27
N THR A 429 35.18 4.44 -23.70
CA THR A 429 35.30 3.21 -24.49
C THR A 429 34.04 2.35 -24.46
N GLU A 430 33.68 1.77 -25.63
CA GLU A 430 32.58 0.84 -25.85
C GLU A 430 32.82 -0.56 -25.22
N GLU A 431 34.05 -0.85 -24.79
CA GLU A 431 34.45 -2.17 -24.24
C GLU A 431 33.80 -2.54 -22.91
N LEU A 432 33.20 -1.58 -22.19
CA LEU A 432 32.64 -1.77 -20.85
C LEU A 432 31.36 -2.64 -20.81
N PHE A 433 30.63 -2.78 -21.91
CA PHE A 433 29.39 -3.53 -21.97
C PHE A 433 29.58 -5.04 -22.17
N SER A 434 30.84 -5.52 -22.24
CA SER A 434 31.18 -6.95 -22.37
C SER A 434 31.34 -7.69 -21.04
N MET A 435 31.31 -7.00 -19.89
CA MET A 435 31.64 -7.56 -18.58
C MET A 435 30.39 -7.85 -17.73
N ALA A 436 29.74 -8.98 -17.94
CA ALA A 436 28.73 -9.48 -17.00
C ALA A 436 28.91 -10.99 -16.80
N GLY A 437 29.41 -11.41 -15.65
CA GLY A 437 29.53 -12.82 -15.27
C GLY A 437 29.12 -13.03 -13.81
N LYS A 438 28.32 -14.08 -13.55
CA LYS A 438 28.02 -14.52 -12.17
C LYS A 438 29.25 -15.22 -11.58
N GLN A 439 29.64 -14.85 -10.35
CA GLN A 439 30.66 -15.56 -9.59
C GLN A 439 30.02 -16.70 -8.80
N GLY A 440 30.65 -17.87 -8.82
CA GLY A 440 30.27 -19.01 -7.96
C GLY A 440 31.03 -18.96 -6.63
N MET A 441 30.36 -19.42 -5.56
CA MET A 441 30.96 -19.62 -4.25
C MET A 441 30.87 -21.10 -3.88
N THR A 442 32.03 -21.74 -3.65
CA THR A 442 32.11 -23.09 -3.10
C THR A 442 32.16 -23.01 -1.58
N MET A 443 31.23 -23.70 -0.94
CA MET A 443 31.29 -24.02 0.49
C MET A 443 32.03 -25.34 0.64
N ASP A 444 33.08 -25.44 1.45
CA ASP A 444 33.84 -26.72 1.67
C ASP A 444 32.99 -27.85 2.33
N ILE A 445 31.79 -28.06 1.84
CA ILE A 445 30.83 -29.07 2.24
C ILE A 445 30.46 -29.84 0.97
N PRO A 446 30.99 -31.08 0.77
CA PRO A 446 30.88 -31.83 -0.49
C PRO A 446 29.44 -32.13 -0.93
N GLU A 447 28.48 -32.19 0.02
CA GLU A 447 27.08 -32.49 -0.23
C GLU A 447 26.27 -31.25 -0.67
N ILE A 448 26.83 -30.05 -0.54
CA ILE A 448 26.18 -28.82 -0.94
C ILE A 448 26.69 -28.38 -2.31
N PRO A 449 25.82 -28.27 -3.32
CA PRO A 449 26.24 -27.79 -4.64
C PRO A 449 26.76 -26.36 -4.58
N GLU A 450 27.61 -26.00 -5.54
CA GLU A 450 28.13 -24.64 -5.71
C GLU A 450 27.00 -23.62 -5.71
N LEU A 451 27.12 -22.57 -4.88
CA LEU A 451 26.18 -21.47 -4.81
C LEU A 451 26.53 -20.42 -5.84
N LEU A 452 25.58 -20.09 -6.71
CA LEU A 452 25.70 -18.92 -7.59
C LEU A 452 25.43 -17.67 -6.77
N ILE A 453 26.44 -16.84 -6.59
CA ILE A 453 26.31 -15.56 -5.89
C ILE A 453 25.48 -14.63 -6.79
N ASP A 454 24.35 -14.20 -6.29
CA ASP A 454 23.65 -13.05 -6.84
C ASP A 454 24.20 -11.79 -6.16
N ASN A 455 24.79 -10.90 -6.97
CA ASN A 455 25.50 -9.71 -6.47
C ASN A 455 24.58 -8.55 -6.04
N THR A 456 23.31 -8.83 -5.83
CA THR A 456 22.35 -7.86 -5.31
C THR A 456 22.21 -8.02 -3.80
N ASP A 457 23.02 -7.29 -3.06
CA ASP A 457 22.79 -7.10 -1.63
C ASP A 457 21.51 -6.26 -1.42
N ARG A 458 20.76 -6.53 -0.36
CA ARG A 458 19.56 -5.75 -0.01
C ARG A 458 19.92 -4.73 1.06
N ASN A 459 19.86 -3.45 0.72
CA ASN A 459 19.88 -2.40 1.72
C ASN A 459 18.46 -2.17 2.24
N ARG A 460 18.16 -2.69 3.44
CA ARG A 460 16.82 -2.58 4.06
C ARG A 460 16.40 -1.15 4.36
N THR A 461 17.34 -0.20 4.40
CA THR A 461 17.06 1.22 4.60
C THR A 461 16.79 1.98 3.30
N SER A 462 16.94 1.35 2.12
CA SER A 462 16.66 2.00 0.83
C SER A 462 15.16 1.94 0.51
N PRO A 463 14.53 3.06 0.20
CA PRO A 463 13.12 3.10 -0.22
C PRO A 463 12.90 2.59 -1.65
N PHE A 464 13.92 2.62 -2.51
CA PHE A 464 13.86 2.20 -3.91
C PHE A 464 15.13 1.44 -4.27
N ALA A 465 15.07 0.10 -4.24
CA ALA A 465 16.23 -0.78 -4.39
C ALA A 465 16.18 -1.59 -5.68
N PHE A 466 17.29 -1.65 -6.43
CA PHE A 466 17.44 -2.58 -7.54
C PHE A 466 17.75 -3.98 -7.02
N THR A 467 17.01 -4.98 -7.47
CA THR A 467 17.11 -6.37 -7.00
C THR A 467 17.43 -7.35 -8.15
N GLY A 468 18.29 -6.96 -9.08
CA GLY A 468 18.85 -7.79 -10.14
C GLY A 468 18.11 -7.76 -11.47
N ASN A 469 16.80 -7.64 -11.49
CA ASN A 469 16.00 -7.53 -12.71
C ASN A 469 14.76 -6.64 -12.56
N ARG A 470 14.62 -5.97 -11.40
CA ARG A 470 13.49 -5.10 -11.07
C ARG A 470 13.89 -4.11 -9.98
N PHE A 471 13.08 -3.10 -9.79
CA PHE A 471 13.15 -2.21 -8.63
C PHE A 471 12.09 -2.59 -7.61
N GLU A 472 12.48 -2.67 -6.35
CA GLU A 472 11.60 -2.86 -5.20
C GLU A 472 11.34 -1.49 -4.56
N PHE A 473 10.09 -1.00 -4.69
CA PHE A 473 9.65 0.23 -4.04
C PHE A 473 9.07 -0.09 -2.67
N ARG A 474 9.89 -0.01 -1.62
CA ARG A 474 9.63 -0.47 -0.26
C ARG A 474 8.83 0.49 0.60
N ALA A 475 8.74 1.75 0.19
CA ALA A 475 8.12 2.81 0.97
C ALA A 475 6.58 2.84 0.89
N VAL A 476 5.97 2.03 0.03
CA VAL A 476 4.51 1.95 -0.12
C VAL A 476 3.90 1.32 1.13
N GLY A 477 2.83 1.92 1.65
CA GLY A 477 2.14 1.47 2.86
C GLY A 477 1.19 0.29 2.62
N SER A 478 0.96 -0.53 3.64
CA SER A 478 0.11 -1.73 3.55
C SER A 478 -1.37 -1.43 3.30
N GLU A 479 -1.88 -0.28 3.74
CA GLU A 479 -3.26 0.15 3.47
C GLU A 479 -3.42 0.83 2.10
N ALA A 480 -2.33 1.36 1.52
CA ALA A 480 -2.37 2.14 0.30
C ALA A 480 -2.79 1.33 -0.94
N ASN A 481 -3.42 2.01 -1.91
CA ASN A 481 -3.58 1.50 -3.26
C ASN A 481 -2.24 1.62 -4.00
N CYS A 482 -1.75 0.51 -4.56
CA CYS A 482 -0.51 0.49 -5.36
C CYS A 482 -0.53 1.50 -6.53
N ALA A 483 -1.70 1.83 -7.06
CA ALA A 483 -1.83 2.73 -8.19
C ALA A 483 -1.20 4.11 -7.92
N SER A 484 -1.29 4.65 -6.70
CA SER A 484 -0.70 5.96 -6.37
C SER A 484 0.81 6.00 -6.69
N ALA A 485 1.55 5.02 -6.17
CA ALA A 485 2.99 4.88 -6.42
C ALA A 485 3.30 4.57 -7.89
N MET A 486 2.50 3.70 -8.52
CA MET A 486 2.71 3.29 -9.91
C MET A 486 2.40 4.42 -10.91
N ILE A 487 1.41 5.26 -10.65
CA ILE A 487 1.11 6.45 -11.48
C ILE A 487 2.32 7.40 -11.48
N ALA A 488 2.86 7.71 -10.29
CA ALA A 488 4.01 8.60 -10.17
C ALA A 488 5.27 8.01 -10.83
N LEU A 489 5.59 6.75 -10.53
CA LEU A 489 6.79 6.08 -11.05
C LEU A 489 6.75 5.90 -12.57
N ASN A 490 5.67 5.33 -13.12
CA ASN A 490 5.56 5.11 -14.56
C ASN A 490 5.54 6.44 -15.34
N SER A 491 4.92 7.51 -14.81
CA SER A 491 4.93 8.82 -15.46
C SER A 491 6.32 9.44 -15.46
N ALA A 492 7.04 9.37 -14.32
CA ALA A 492 8.41 9.87 -14.21
C ALA A 492 9.36 9.15 -15.17
N VAL A 493 9.24 7.84 -15.27
CA VAL A 493 10.04 7.01 -16.21
C VAL A 493 9.66 7.30 -17.66
N ALA A 494 8.36 7.46 -17.97
CA ALA A 494 7.92 7.79 -19.33
C ALA A 494 8.47 9.15 -19.80
N GLU A 495 8.47 10.16 -18.92
CA GLU A 495 9.06 11.47 -19.24
C GLU A 495 10.57 11.36 -19.44
N ALA A 496 11.29 10.63 -18.58
CA ALA A 496 12.73 10.42 -18.73
C ALA A 496 13.05 9.76 -20.08
N LEU A 497 12.36 8.66 -20.43
CA LEU A 497 12.53 7.96 -21.69
C LEU A 497 12.23 8.85 -22.92
N ASN A 498 11.19 9.68 -22.88
CA ASN A 498 10.89 10.63 -23.94
C ASN A 498 12.00 11.67 -24.11
N ASN A 499 12.55 12.22 -23.00
CA ASN A 499 13.64 13.16 -23.01
C ASN A 499 14.95 12.51 -23.53
N PHE A 500 15.23 11.29 -23.09
CA PHE A 500 16.36 10.50 -23.57
C PHE A 500 16.29 10.33 -25.09
N LYS A 501 15.14 9.83 -25.59
CA LYS A 501 14.92 9.62 -27.03
C LYS A 501 15.13 10.91 -27.83
N ALA A 502 14.55 12.01 -27.40
CA ALA A 502 14.66 13.30 -28.09
C ALA A 502 16.14 13.76 -28.20
N ARG A 503 16.95 13.54 -27.16
CA ARG A 503 18.37 13.88 -27.15
C ARG A 503 19.21 12.96 -28.06
N VAL A 504 18.95 11.65 -28.03
CA VAL A 504 19.60 10.66 -28.91
C VAL A 504 19.27 10.96 -30.36
N ASP A 505 18.01 11.16 -30.71
CA ASP A 505 17.58 11.49 -32.07
C ASP A 505 18.23 12.80 -32.58
N ALA A 506 18.38 13.79 -31.71
CA ALA A 506 19.04 15.05 -32.07
C ALA A 506 20.55 14.87 -32.37
N LEU A 507 21.24 13.92 -31.72
CA LEU A 507 22.63 13.58 -32.03
C LEU A 507 22.73 12.79 -33.33
N ILE A 508 21.84 11.82 -33.55
CA ILE A 508 21.78 11.05 -34.80
C ILE A 508 21.53 11.98 -36.00
N ALA A 509 20.59 12.93 -35.86
CA ALA A 509 20.31 13.94 -36.90
C ALA A 509 21.50 14.83 -37.22
N LYS A 510 22.47 14.98 -36.31
CA LYS A 510 23.73 15.66 -36.51
C LYS A 510 24.85 14.76 -37.10
N GLY A 511 24.54 13.51 -37.41
CA GLY A 511 25.44 12.54 -38.02
C GLY A 511 26.21 11.64 -37.06
N ALA A 512 25.82 11.59 -35.77
CA ALA A 512 26.38 10.64 -34.84
C ALA A 512 25.90 9.20 -35.11
N ASP A 513 26.78 8.22 -34.88
CA ASP A 513 26.35 6.81 -34.82
C ASP A 513 25.35 6.59 -33.68
N THR A 514 24.37 5.73 -33.90
CA THR A 514 23.29 5.46 -32.94
C THR A 514 23.84 4.95 -31.60
N THR A 515 24.74 3.98 -31.60
CA THR A 515 25.34 3.42 -30.37
C THR A 515 26.11 4.49 -29.60
N LYS A 516 26.91 5.30 -30.32
CA LYS A 516 27.66 6.41 -29.71
C LYS A 516 26.72 7.47 -29.12
N ALA A 517 25.65 7.84 -29.85
CA ALA A 517 24.67 8.80 -29.38
C ALA A 517 24.00 8.33 -28.07
N ILE A 518 23.62 7.04 -27.99
CA ILE A 518 23.08 6.43 -26.77
C ILE A 518 24.08 6.50 -25.62
N ILE A 519 25.33 6.08 -25.83
CA ILE A 519 26.38 6.09 -24.81
C ILE A 519 26.63 7.50 -24.29
N ASP A 520 26.71 8.50 -25.16
CA ASP A 520 26.97 9.89 -24.79
C ASP A 520 25.83 10.45 -23.92
N VAL A 521 24.56 10.16 -24.27
CA VAL A 521 23.40 10.61 -23.49
C VAL A 521 23.33 9.87 -22.16
N VAL A 522 23.51 8.54 -22.13
CA VAL A 522 23.52 7.73 -20.90
C VAL A 522 24.61 8.23 -19.93
N ARG A 523 25.80 8.56 -20.44
CA ARG A 523 26.90 9.08 -19.60
C ARG A 523 26.54 10.43 -18.95
N GLU A 524 25.90 11.32 -19.70
CA GLU A 524 25.42 12.60 -19.15
C GLU A 524 24.34 12.39 -18.08
N ASP A 525 23.42 11.45 -18.31
CA ASP A 525 22.34 11.14 -17.39
C ASP A 525 22.83 10.44 -16.12
N ILE A 526 23.87 9.57 -16.21
CA ILE A 526 24.54 8.99 -15.03
C ILE A 526 25.06 10.12 -14.11
N LYS A 527 25.72 11.15 -14.68
CA LYS A 527 26.20 12.30 -13.89
C LYS A 527 25.05 13.07 -13.24
N THR A 528 23.98 13.28 -13.99
CA THR A 528 22.81 14.05 -13.56
C THR A 528 22.08 13.36 -12.43
N CYS A 529 21.81 12.05 -12.53
CA CYS A 529 21.08 11.29 -11.53
C CYS A 529 21.94 10.70 -10.41
N LYS A 530 23.26 10.92 -10.43
CA LYS A 530 24.19 10.43 -9.40
C LYS A 530 23.74 10.76 -7.95
N PRO A 531 23.16 11.94 -7.65
CA PRO A 531 22.70 12.28 -6.31
C PRO A 531 21.65 11.35 -5.72
N ILE A 532 20.87 10.62 -6.54
CA ILE A 532 19.83 9.70 -6.04
C ILE A 532 20.42 8.39 -5.51
N ARG A 533 21.64 8.00 -5.93
CA ARG A 533 22.27 6.73 -5.56
C ARG A 533 22.82 6.82 -4.13
N PHE A 534 22.43 5.85 -3.28
CA PHE A 534 22.88 5.80 -1.90
C PHE A 534 22.97 4.36 -1.40
N ASP A 535 24.15 3.97 -0.92
CA ASP A 535 24.45 2.61 -0.44
C ASP A 535 24.66 2.55 1.08
N GLY A 536 24.49 3.68 1.79
CA GLY A 536 24.72 3.82 3.22
C GLY A 536 23.51 3.52 4.11
N ASN A 537 23.64 3.85 5.40
CA ASN A 537 22.56 3.72 6.37
C ASN A 537 21.56 4.88 6.24
N GLY A 538 20.38 4.61 5.66
CA GLY A 538 19.32 5.60 5.46
C GLY A 538 18.66 6.11 6.75
N TYR A 539 18.92 5.50 7.91
CA TYR A 539 18.38 5.94 9.20
C TYR A 539 19.25 6.99 9.91
N SER A 540 20.47 7.25 9.41
CA SER A 540 21.39 8.14 10.09
C SER A 540 21.03 9.63 9.90
N ASP A 541 21.32 10.45 10.90
CA ASP A 541 21.14 11.91 10.80
C ASP A 541 22.10 12.53 9.77
N GLU A 542 23.28 11.93 9.57
CA GLU A 542 24.24 12.31 8.54
C GLU A 542 23.63 12.17 7.14
N TRP A 543 22.80 11.13 6.93
CA TRP A 543 22.10 10.96 5.66
C TRP A 543 21.12 12.11 5.38
N VAL A 544 20.41 12.61 6.38
CA VAL A 544 19.50 13.76 6.21
C VAL A 544 20.26 14.99 5.73
N VAL A 545 21.45 15.26 6.30
CA VAL A 545 22.31 16.37 5.91
C VAL A 545 22.84 16.17 4.49
N GLU A 546 23.30 14.97 4.18
CA GLU A 546 23.83 14.62 2.87
C GLU A 546 22.72 14.69 1.78
N ALA A 547 21.55 14.13 2.04
CA ALA A 547 20.42 14.18 1.12
C ALA A 547 19.98 15.61 0.80
N THR A 548 19.97 16.49 1.82
CA THR A 548 19.74 17.92 1.63
C THR A 548 20.78 18.56 0.69
N SER A 549 22.07 18.25 0.90
CA SER A 549 23.15 18.77 0.05
C SER A 549 23.07 18.25 -1.40
N ARG A 550 22.50 17.07 -1.59
CA ARG A 550 22.24 16.45 -2.91
C ARG A 550 20.96 16.96 -3.60
N GLY A 551 20.18 17.83 -2.94
CA GLY A 551 18.93 18.37 -3.45
C GLY A 551 17.74 17.40 -3.40
N LEU A 552 17.82 16.33 -2.58
CA LEU A 552 16.73 15.40 -2.37
C LEU A 552 15.71 15.98 -1.39
N ASP A 553 14.45 15.59 -1.54
CA ASP A 553 13.37 16.04 -0.65
C ASP A 553 13.47 15.38 0.73
N VAL A 554 13.74 16.18 1.75
CA VAL A 554 13.88 15.74 3.15
C VAL A 554 12.69 16.14 4.03
N GLU A 555 11.63 16.73 3.46
CA GLU A 555 10.43 17.15 4.20
C GLU A 555 9.80 15.96 4.95
N LYS A 556 9.31 16.20 6.16
CA LYS A 556 8.70 15.18 7.03
C LYS A 556 7.19 15.40 7.25
N SER A 557 6.72 16.63 7.07
CA SER A 557 5.31 16.96 7.23
C SER A 557 4.47 16.38 6.10
N CYS A 558 3.64 15.40 6.39
CA CYS A 558 2.79 14.74 5.42
C CYS A 558 1.93 15.72 4.59
N PRO A 559 1.19 16.69 5.19
CA PRO A 559 0.41 17.64 4.41
C PRO A 559 1.26 18.56 3.53
N VAL A 560 2.49 18.92 3.93
CA VAL A 560 3.42 19.72 3.11
C VAL A 560 3.96 18.88 1.94
N ILE A 561 4.25 17.60 2.17
CA ILE A 561 4.72 16.70 1.11
C ILE A 561 3.68 16.57 -0.02
N PHE A 562 2.38 16.63 0.27
CA PHE A 562 1.34 16.57 -0.77
C PHE A 562 1.43 17.73 -1.77
N GLU A 563 2.02 18.87 -1.41
CA GLU A 563 2.22 20.00 -2.33
C GLU A 563 3.04 19.60 -3.57
N ARG A 564 3.88 18.57 -3.47
CA ARG A 564 4.72 18.09 -4.59
C ARG A 564 3.93 17.62 -5.81
N TYR A 565 2.65 17.26 -5.65
CA TYR A 565 1.76 17.01 -6.78
C TYR A 565 1.46 18.30 -7.59
N LEU A 566 1.55 19.48 -6.95
CA LEU A 566 1.26 20.77 -7.55
C LEU A 566 2.53 21.53 -7.93
N ASP A 567 3.72 20.95 -7.75
CA ASP A 567 4.95 21.50 -8.29
C ASP A 567 4.85 21.59 -9.81
N LYS A 568 5.35 22.70 -10.38
CA LYS A 568 5.30 22.92 -11.83
C LYS A 568 5.85 21.74 -12.64
N ALA A 569 6.94 21.11 -12.18
CA ALA A 569 7.51 19.95 -12.86
C ALA A 569 6.55 18.74 -12.88
N SER A 570 5.78 18.53 -11.80
CA SER A 570 4.78 17.46 -11.72
C SER A 570 3.60 17.74 -12.63
N ILE A 571 3.07 18.97 -12.62
CA ILE A 571 1.96 19.37 -13.50
C ILE A 571 2.37 19.22 -14.96
N ASP A 572 3.51 19.83 -15.37
CA ASP A 572 4.00 19.78 -16.75
C ASP A 572 4.18 18.32 -17.22
N MET A 573 4.71 17.44 -16.37
CA MET A 573 4.88 16.02 -16.68
C MET A 573 3.52 15.34 -16.91
N PHE A 574 2.60 15.43 -15.98
CA PHE A 574 1.31 14.74 -16.08
C PHE A 574 0.48 15.25 -17.27
N GLU A 575 0.48 16.57 -17.54
CA GLU A 575 -0.23 17.15 -18.67
C GLU A 575 0.41 16.76 -20.01
N SER A 576 1.75 16.82 -20.12
CA SER A 576 2.46 16.44 -21.35
C SER A 576 2.27 14.96 -21.74
N LEU A 577 2.13 14.09 -20.74
CA LEU A 577 1.86 12.67 -20.91
C LEU A 577 0.36 12.34 -21.06
N GLY A 578 -0.53 13.34 -20.88
CA GLY A 578 -1.98 13.14 -20.93
C GLY A 578 -2.52 12.26 -19.80
N VAL A 579 -1.84 12.23 -18.64
CA VAL A 579 -2.21 11.39 -17.48
C VAL A 579 -3.23 12.10 -16.61
N MET A 580 -2.93 13.32 -16.17
CA MET A 580 -3.82 14.17 -15.37
C MET A 580 -3.63 15.64 -15.75
N SER A 581 -4.73 16.39 -15.74
CA SER A 581 -4.70 17.85 -15.86
C SER A 581 -4.36 18.51 -14.50
N GLN A 582 -3.93 19.76 -14.53
CA GLN A 582 -3.72 20.54 -13.31
C GLN A 582 -4.97 20.53 -12.42
N LYS A 583 -6.17 20.69 -12.99
CA LYS A 583 -7.44 20.66 -12.26
C LYS A 583 -7.67 19.32 -11.54
N GLU A 584 -7.34 18.19 -12.17
CA GLU A 584 -7.42 16.85 -11.54
C GLU A 584 -6.41 16.74 -10.39
N LEU A 585 -5.21 17.28 -10.53
CA LEU A 585 -4.18 17.26 -9.48
C LEU A 585 -4.59 18.10 -8.28
N GLU A 586 -5.09 19.31 -8.48
CA GLU A 586 -5.59 20.21 -7.44
C GLU A 586 -6.72 19.54 -6.64
N ALA A 587 -7.71 18.99 -7.32
CA ALA A 587 -8.83 18.31 -6.68
C ALA A 587 -8.41 17.05 -5.88
N ARG A 588 -7.46 16.26 -6.41
CA ARG A 588 -6.92 15.09 -5.70
C ARG A 588 -6.12 15.49 -4.47
N ASN A 589 -5.41 16.60 -4.52
CA ASN A 589 -4.67 17.11 -3.37
C ASN A 589 -5.63 17.62 -2.27
N GLU A 590 -6.71 18.29 -2.62
CA GLU A 590 -7.75 18.65 -1.64
C GLU A 590 -8.31 17.41 -0.93
N VAL A 591 -8.59 16.33 -1.67
CA VAL A 591 -9.03 15.06 -1.07
C VAL A 591 -7.97 14.48 -0.14
N LYS A 592 -6.67 14.55 -0.48
CA LYS A 592 -5.57 14.08 0.39
C LYS A 592 -5.48 14.88 1.69
N TRP A 593 -5.57 16.22 1.63
CA TRP A 593 -5.55 17.09 2.82
C TRP A 593 -6.78 16.86 3.69
N GLU A 594 -7.97 16.77 3.10
CA GLU A 594 -9.20 16.45 3.83
C GLU A 594 -9.11 15.08 4.51
N THR A 595 -8.65 14.06 3.80
CA THR A 595 -8.49 12.69 4.33
C THR A 595 -7.50 12.68 5.49
N TYR A 596 -6.34 13.36 5.36
CA TYR A 596 -5.37 13.54 6.45
C TYR A 596 -6.05 14.17 7.68
N THR A 597 -6.70 15.30 7.49
CA THR A 597 -7.41 16.03 8.56
C THR A 597 -8.44 15.14 9.24
N LYS A 598 -9.26 14.41 8.48
CA LYS A 598 -10.29 13.51 9.03
C LYS A 598 -9.71 12.37 9.84
N LYS A 599 -8.65 11.71 9.36
CA LYS A 599 -7.97 10.62 10.10
C LYS A 599 -7.45 11.14 11.45
N ILE A 600 -6.67 12.22 11.47
CA ILE A 600 -6.16 12.80 12.73
C ILE A 600 -7.30 13.31 13.64
N GLN A 601 -8.35 13.89 13.07
CA GLN A 601 -9.54 14.34 13.83
C GLN A 601 -10.24 13.16 14.54
N ILE A 602 -10.42 12.04 13.84
CA ILE A 602 -11.03 10.83 14.42
C ILE A 602 -10.16 10.31 15.56
N GLU A 603 -8.86 10.16 15.34
CA GLU A 603 -7.90 9.73 16.37
C GLU A 603 -7.92 10.62 17.60
N ALA A 604 -7.87 11.94 17.40
CA ALA A 604 -7.90 12.90 18.49
C ALA A 604 -9.21 12.81 19.32
N ARG A 605 -10.35 12.58 18.67
CA ARG A 605 -11.64 12.39 19.37
C ARG A 605 -11.68 11.08 20.15
N VAL A 606 -11.21 9.99 19.54
CA VAL A 606 -11.16 8.68 20.21
C VAL A 606 -10.19 8.70 21.40
N MET A 607 -9.03 9.35 21.26
CA MET A 607 -8.08 9.50 22.36
C MET A 607 -8.69 10.29 23.52
N GLY A 608 -9.37 11.39 23.25
CA GLY A 608 -10.07 12.18 24.29
C GLY A 608 -11.15 11.36 24.99
N ASP A 609 -11.98 10.63 24.27
CA ASP A 609 -13.03 9.76 24.82
C ASP A 609 -12.43 8.67 25.71
N LEU A 610 -11.45 7.92 25.22
CA LEU A 610 -10.81 6.84 25.98
C LEU A 610 -10.08 7.39 27.23
N SER A 611 -9.41 8.53 27.13
CA SER A 611 -8.73 9.16 28.26
C SER A 611 -9.71 9.48 29.38
N MET A 612 -10.82 10.14 29.06
CA MET A 612 -11.80 10.62 30.05
C MET A 612 -12.71 9.53 30.58
N ASN A 613 -13.11 8.57 29.75
CA ASN A 613 -14.14 7.59 30.10
C ASN A 613 -13.58 6.22 30.50
N HIS A 614 -12.31 5.91 30.17
CA HIS A 614 -11.67 4.63 30.50
C HIS A 614 -10.45 4.81 31.42
N ILE A 615 -9.48 5.63 31.01
CA ILE A 615 -8.16 5.67 31.67
C ILE A 615 -8.21 6.40 33.00
N ILE A 616 -8.69 7.63 33.03
CA ILE A 616 -8.75 8.45 34.27
C ILE A 616 -9.61 7.78 35.34
N PRO A 617 -10.84 7.26 35.04
CA PRO A 617 -11.65 6.57 36.03
C PRO A 617 -10.96 5.34 36.65
N VAL A 618 -10.27 4.54 35.82
CA VAL A 618 -9.55 3.35 36.30
C VAL A 618 -8.35 3.72 37.16
N ALA A 619 -7.56 4.72 36.76
CA ALA A 619 -6.40 5.20 37.51
C ALA A 619 -6.83 5.78 38.84
N THR A 620 -7.89 6.61 38.89
CA THR A 620 -8.46 7.19 40.13
C THR A 620 -9.05 6.13 41.04
N HIS A 621 -9.68 5.08 40.49
CA HIS A 621 -10.17 3.95 41.29
C HIS A 621 -9.02 3.21 41.96
N TYR A 622 -7.93 2.92 41.23
CA TYR A 622 -6.75 2.29 41.84
C TYR A 622 -6.09 3.20 42.90
N GLN A 623 -5.96 4.49 42.65
CA GLN A 623 -5.48 5.47 43.59
C GLN A 623 -6.29 5.45 44.90
N SER A 624 -7.63 5.39 44.81
CA SER A 624 -8.51 5.32 45.98
C SER A 624 -8.27 4.05 46.79
N LYS A 625 -8.01 2.90 46.12
CA LYS A 625 -7.63 1.63 46.77
C LYS A 625 -6.29 1.76 47.53
N LEU A 626 -5.31 2.43 46.95
CA LEU A 626 -4.02 2.67 47.61
C LEU A 626 -4.15 3.64 48.78
N LEU A 627 -4.91 4.73 48.64
CA LEU A 627 -5.20 5.66 49.72
C LEU A 627 -5.84 4.95 50.94
N LYS A 628 -6.80 4.07 50.71
CA LYS A 628 -7.43 3.27 51.74
C LYS A 628 -6.43 2.34 52.42
N ASN A 629 -5.50 1.76 51.68
CA ASN A 629 -4.42 0.94 52.26
C ASN A 629 -3.49 1.75 53.16
N VAL A 630 -3.11 2.95 52.73
CA VAL A 630 -2.28 3.87 53.54
C VAL A 630 -3.00 4.30 54.81
N GLU A 631 -4.29 4.64 54.74
CA GLU A 631 -5.13 4.96 55.89
C GLU A 631 -5.16 3.80 56.87
N ASN A 632 -5.37 2.57 56.43
CA ASN A 632 -5.37 1.37 57.26
C ASN A 632 -3.98 1.15 57.95
N MET A 633 -2.87 1.34 57.22
CA MET A 633 -1.52 1.25 57.80
C MET A 633 -1.33 2.29 58.94
N ARG A 634 -1.78 3.53 58.69
CA ARG A 634 -1.68 4.61 59.69
C ARG A 634 -2.54 4.35 60.95
N SER A 635 -3.65 3.63 60.79
CA SER A 635 -4.53 3.28 61.94
C SER A 635 -4.00 2.12 62.79
N ILE A 636 -3.16 1.24 62.23
CA ILE A 636 -2.70 0.00 62.89
C ILE A 636 -1.29 0.14 63.45
N PHE A 637 -0.38 0.84 62.78
CA PHE A 637 1.01 0.91 63.12
C PHE A 637 1.39 2.28 63.74
N PRO A 638 2.44 2.35 64.61
CA PRO A 638 3.02 3.62 65.03
C PRO A 638 3.44 4.47 63.84
N LYS A 639 3.39 5.80 64.01
CA LYS A 639 3.57 6.79 62.92
C LYS A 639 4.80 6.50 62.05
N GLU A 640 5.99 6.40 62.60
CA GLU A 640 7.24 6.16 61.85
C GLU A 640 7.20 4.85 61.05
N LYS A 641 6.64 3.79 61.67
CA LYS A 641 6.50 2.51 60.98
C LYS A 641 5.46 2.57 59.85
N ALA A 642 4.34 3.25 60.09
CA ALA A 642 3.31 3.45 59.06
C ALA A 642 3.85 4.25 57.88
N GLU A 643 4.61 5.31 58.10
CA GLU A 643 5.27 6.11 57.05
C GLU A 643 6.25 5.27 56.22
N THR A 644 7.10 4.47 56.87
CA THR A 644 8.03 3.57 56.19
C THR A 644 7.32 2.54 55.33
N LEU A 645 6.28 1.88 55.86
CA LEU A 645 5.54 0.83 55.15
C LEU A 645 4.69 1.38 53.98
N SER A 646 4.17 2.59 54.12
CA SER A 646 3.32 3.23 53.10
C SER A 646 4.08 4.05 52.02
N ALA A 647 5.40 4.25 52.24
CA ALA A 647 6.20 5.13 51.37
C ALA A 647 6.09 4.79 49.85
N ARG A 648 6.08 3.51 49.52
CA ARG A 648 5.91 3.06 48.11
C ARG A 648 4.52 3.42 47.61
N ASN A 649 3.47 3.16 48.38
CA ASN A 649 2.11 3.47 47.97
C ASN A 649 1.91 4.96 47.79
N MET A 650 2.49 5.79 48.64
CA MET A 650 2.44 7.25 48.53
C MET A 650 3.05 7.72 47.20
N LYS A 651 4.22 7.20 46.82
CA LYS A 651 4.83 7.53 45.50
C LYS A 651 3.94 7.19 44.34
N ILE A 652 3.29 6.01 44.35
CA ILE A 652 2.36 5.59 43.30
C ILE A 652 1.13 6.51 43.27
N ILE A 653 0.58 6.86 44.42
CA ILE A 653 -0.55 7.78 44.56
C ILE A 653 -0.24 9.15 43.95
N GLU A 654 0.93 9.70 44.26
CA GLU A 654 1.42 10.98 43.72
C GLU A 654 1.61 10.89 42.22
N GLU A 655 2.24 9.85 41.70
CA GLU A 655 2.44 9.63 40.26
C GLU A 655 1.12 9.50 39.49
N ILE A 656 0.13 8.78 40.05
CA ILE A 656 -1.21 8.68 39.40
C ILE A 656 -1.87 10.07 39.39
N ALA A 657 -1.83 10.84 40.48
CA ALA A 657 -2.43 12.17 40.52
C ALA A 657 -1.78 13.12 39.51
N GLU A 658 -0.47 13.13 39.43
CA GLU A 658 0.29 13.96 38.49
C GLU A 658 -0.05 13.60 37.03
N ARG A 659 -0.01 12.30 36.66
CA ARG A 659 -0.26 11.85 35.31
C ARG A 659 -1.72 12.06 34.87
N THR A 660 -2.69 11.81 35.76
CA THR A 660 -4.11 12.07 35.43
C THR A 660 -4.36 13.56 35.20
N ALA A 661 -3.77 14.46 36.01
CA ALA A 661 -3.89 15.90 35.81
C ALA A 661 -3.27 16.35 34.45
N ILE A 662 -2.13 15.78 34.05
CA ILE A 662 -1.51 16.07 32.75
C ILE A 662 -2.39 15.55 31.61
N ILE A 663 -2.96 14.35 31.73
CA ILE A 663 -3.87 13.78 30.71
C ILE A 663 -5.13 14.65 30.56
N GLU A 664 -5.76 15.05 31.69
CA GLU A 664 -6.96 15.93 31.65
C GLU A 664 -6.66 17.24 30.94
N LYS A 665 -5.54 17.90 31.33
CA LYS A 665 -5.13 19.14 30.68
C LYS A 665 -4.79 18.93 29.21
N GLY A 666 -4.08 17.85 28.88
CA GLY A 666 -3.76 17.50 27.50
C GLY A 666 -5.01 17.30 26.63
N VAL A 667 -6.04 16.63 27.16
CA VAL A 667 -7.33 16.46 26.45
C VAL A 667 -8.06 17.80 26.26
N GLU A 668 -8.04 18.68 27.25
CA GLU A 668 -8.60 20.04 27.12
C GLU A 668 -7.89 20.82 26.00
N ASP A 669 -6.56 20.80 26.00
CA ASP A 669 -5.73 21.46 24.99
C ASP A 669 -5.96 20.86 23.59
N LEU A 670 -6.06 19.52 23.50
CA LEU A 670 -6.38 18.78 22.26
C LEU A 670 -7.73 19.20 21.67
N VAL A 671 -8.77 19.32 22.51
CA VAL A 671 -10.10 19.77 22.10
C VAL A 671 -10.05 21.23 21.60
N ASN A 672 -9.31 22.10 22.28
CA ASN A 672 -9.18 23.50 21.93
C ASN A 672 -8.39 23.67 20.61
N ALA A 673 -7.24 23.01 20.46
CA ALA A 673 -6.46 23.02 19.22
C ALA A 673 -7.31 22.56 18.02
N ARG A 674 -8.04 21.44 18.17
CA ARG A 674 -8.96 20.94 17.14
C ARG A 674 -10.07 21.92 16.79
N LYS A 675 -10.66 22.61 17.77
CA LYS A 675 -11.69 23.65 17.54
C LYS A 675 -11.14 24.85 16.77
N VAL A 676 -9.88 25.21 17.04
CA VAL A 676 -9.19 26.31 16.31
C VAL A 676 -8.92 25.86 14.87
N ALA A 677 -8.30 24.69 14.67
CA ALA A 677 -7.99 24.15 13.34
C ALA A 677 -9.25 23.99 12.46
N ASN A 678 -10.38 23.55 13.05
CA ASN A 678 -11.66 23.39 12.31
C ASN A 678 -12.26 24.71 11.77
N LYS A 679 -11.82 25.88 12.23
CA LYS A 679 -12.27 27.17 11.70
C LYS A 679 -11.53 27.61 10.45
N ILE A 680 -10.44 26.92 10.10
CA ILE A 680 -9.66 27.19 8.90
C ILE A 680 -10.47 26.66 7.69
N GLU A 681 -10.69 27.49 6.69
CA GLU A 681 -11.49 27.14 5.51
C GLU A 681 -10.67 26.31 4.52
N SER A 682 -9.40 26.68 4.28
CA SER A 682 -8.48 25.98 3.40
C SER A 682 -8.18 24.57 3.94
N GLU A 683 -8.45 23.52 3.16
CA GLU A 683 -8.13 22.14 3.56
C GLU A 683 -6.63 21.92 3.72
N HIS A 684 -5.80 22.57 2.90
CA HIS A 684 -4.34 22.59 3.03
C HIS A 684 -3.88 23.14 4.39
N ASP A 685 -4.28 24.37 4.71
CA ASP A 685 -3.84 25.04 5.95
C ASP A 685 -4.43 24.34 7.18
N LYS A 686 -5.63 23.79 7.07
CA LYS A 686 -6.26 22.97 8.10
C LYS A 686 -5.46 21.69 8.37
N ALA A 687 -5.03 20.99 7.32
CA ALA A 687 -4.21 19.79 7.45
C ALA A 687 -2.85 20.09 8.12
N ILE A 688 -2.21 21.21 7.77
CA ILE A 688 -0.98 21.68 8.43
C ILE A 688 -1.26 21.99 9.92
N ALA A 689 -2.35 22.71 10.23
CA ALA A 689 -2.71 23.00 11.62
C ALA A 689 -2.96 21.71 12.44
N TYR A 690 -3.60 20.71 11.85
CA TYR A 690 -3.77 19.40 12.49
C TYR A 690 -2.44 18.68 12.73
N HIS A 691 -1.53 18.73 11.76
CA HIS A 691 -0.19 18.17 11.90
C HIS A 691 0.61 18.86 13.01
N ASP A 692 0.65 20.20 13.01
CA ASP A 692 1.56 20.96 13.85
C ASP A 692 1.04 21.18 15.27
N THR A 693 -0.30 21.20 15.47
CA THR A 693 -0.89 21.59 16.75
C THR A 693 -1.73 20.51 17.42
N VAL A 694 -2.34 19.60 16.64
CA VAL A 694 -3.23 18.55 17.18
C VAL A 694 -2.46 17.25 17.40
N ALA A 695 -1.74 16.75 16.40
CA ALA A 695 -1.03 15.48 16.47
C ALA A 695 0.02 15.42 17.61
N PRO A 696 0.85 16.47 17.88
CA PRO A 696 1.82 16.41 18.98
C PRO A 696 1.19 16.29 20.36
N LEU A 697 -0.01 16.83 20.57
CA LEU A 697 -0.74 16.68 21.84
C LEU A 697 -1.15 15.22 22.10
N MET A 698 -1.51 14.49 21.04
CA MET A 698 -1.85 13.08 21.17
C MET A 698 -0.66 12.24 21.64
N GLU A 699 0.53 12.49 21.14
CA GLU A 699 1.74 11.79 21.55
C GLU A 699 2.08 12.05 23.05
N SER A 700 1.90 13.29 23.51
CA SER A 700 2.08 13.65 24.91
C SER A 700 1.08 12.93 25.82
N ILE A 701 -0.20 12.90 25.44
CA ILE A 701 -1.26 12.21 26.19
C ILE A 701 -0.95 10.71 26.25
N ARG A 702 -0.62 10.11 25.12
CA ARG A 702 -0.23 8.69 25.02
C ARG A 702 0.88 8.34 25.98
N TYR A 703 1.96 9.12 26.02
CA TYR A 703 3.09 8.85 26.91
C TYR A 703 2.65 8.69 28.37
N HIS A 704 1.77 9.56 28.86
CA HIS A 704 1.31 9.50 30.26
C HIS A 704 0.35 8.34 30.49
N ILE A 705 -0.50 7.98 29.52
CA ILE A 705 -1.39 6.81 29.60
C ILE A 705 -0.57 5.51 29.63
N ASP A 706 0.43 5.37 28.76
CA ASP A 706 1.28 4.18 28.68
C ASP A 706 2.07 3.96 29.99
N LYS A 707 2.42 5.04 30.71
CA LYS A 707 3.00 4.95 32.06
C LYS A 707 1.96 4.51 33.09
N LEU A 708 0.72 4.97 33.01
CA LEU A 708 -0.35 4.51 33.90
C LEU A 708 -0.66 3.01 33.69
N GLU A 709 -0.55 2.49 32.48
CA GLU A 709 -0.74 1.06 32.17
C GLU A 709 0.24 0.17 32.95
N LEU A 710 1.45 0.67 33.27
CA LEU A 710 2.47 -0.08 34.00
C LEU A 710 2.23 -0.10 35.54
N ILE A 711 1.54 0.89 36.08
CA ILE A 711 1.39 1.04 37.52
C ILE A 711 0.00 0.71 38.04
N VAL A 712 -1.03 0.86 37.22
CA VAL A 712 -2.40 0.50 37.58
C VAL A 712 -2.53 -1.02 37.64
N GLU A 713 -3.24 -1.50 38.68
CA GLU A 713 -3.52 -2.92 38.89
C GLU A 713 -4.13 -3.56 37.66
N ASP A 714 -3.59 -4.70 37.24
CA ASP A 714 -3.95 -5.36 35.99
C ASP A 714 -5.44 -5.75 35.90
N ASP A 715 -6.04 -6.15 37.03
CA ASP A 715 -7.47 -6.50 37.12
C ASP A 715 -8.41 -5.30 36.91
N LEU A 716 -7.92 -4.10 37.12
CA LEU A 716 -8.70 -2.88 36.89
C LEU A 716 -8.54 -2.31 35.49
N TRP A 717 -7.41 -2.61 34.82
CA TRP A 717 -7.15 -2.10 33.47
C TRP A 717 -8.08 -2.70 32.45
N THR A 718 -8.89 -1.88 31.78
CA THR A 718 -10.02 -2.33 30.97
C THR A 718 -9.67 -2.67 29.52
N LEU A 719 -8.58 -2.09 28.97
CA LEU A 719 -8.20 -2.26 27.57
C LEU A 719 -7.26 -3.47 27.41
N PRO A 720 -7.44 -4.33 26.39
CA PRO A 720 -6.46 -5.34 26.02
C PRO A 720 -5.07 -4.76 25.84
N LYS A 721 -4.06 -5.43 26.42
CA LYS A 721 -2.66 -5.04 26.36
C LYS A 721 -1.97 -5.62 25.12
N TYR A 722 -0.84 -5.05 24.72
CA TYR A 722 -0.06 -5.52 23.57
C TYR A 722 0.29 -6.99 23.68
N ARG A 723 0.71 -7.49 24.86
CA ARG A 723 1.00 -8.91 25.10
C ARG A 723 -0.19 -9.84 24.79
N GLU A 724 -1.41 -9.37 24.89
CA GLU A 724 -2.61 -10.16 24.61
C GLU A 724 -2.94 -10.13 23.13
N MET A 725 -2.85 -8.96 22.49
CA MET A 725 -3.15 -8.79 21.06
C MET A 725 -2.10 -9.40 20.15
N LEU A 726 -0.84 -9.43 20.56
CA LEU A 726 0.28 -9.87 19.73
C LEU A 726 0.66 -11.35 19.93
N PHE A 727 0.26 -11.99 21.04
CA PHE A 727 0.69 -13.35 21.37
C PHE A 727 -0.46 -14.34 21.56
N ILE A 728 -1.72 -13.91 21.55
CA ILE A 728 -2.89 -14.81 21.52
C ILE A 728 -3.32 -15.05 20.08
N ARG A 729 -3.15 -16.26 19.59
CA ARG A 729 -3.36 -16.65 18.18
C ARG A 729 -3.85 -18.09 18.05
#